data_a723bb9789b18e9c4ec0674b4416870f
#
_entry.id   a723bb9789b18e9c4ec0674b4416870f
#
_cell.length_a   1.000
_cell.length_b   1.000
_cell.length_c   1.000
_cell.angle_alpha   90.00
_cell.angle_beta   90.00
_cell.angle_gamma   90.00
#
_symmetry.space_group_name_H-M   'P 1'
#
loop_
_entity.id
_entity.type
_entity.pdbx_description
1 polymer ?
#
loop_
_entity_poly.entity_id
_entity_poly.type
_entity_poly.pdbx_seq_one_letter_code
_entity_poly.pdbx_strand_id
1 'polypeptide(L)'
;MATKTVSKKKTTTKKNLVIVESPAKAKTIEKYLGKNYKVVASVGHIRDLKKSSMSIDFDNNYAPEYINIRGKGPLINSLKKEAKSAKQVFLASDPDREGEAISWHLAHILGLDANDKNRVVFNEITKDAVKNAFQEPRAINLDLVDAQQARRVLDRIVGYSISPILWKKVKKGLSAGRVQSVALKLIIDRENEISNFKPEEYWTIDATFKKGSKKFQASFYGIDGKKTKIENNEQVKEILARLDGDDFLVEQVERKERKRNAPLPYTTSTMQMDAANKINFRTRKTMMVAQQLYEGVSLGTGGTQGLITYMRTDSTRISPVAQAQAADFITERFGATYSKHGNKVKNASGAQDAHEAIRPSNVNLTPESIAKYLDKDQLRLYTLIWNRFVASQMAAAVFDTMSVRLGQNGIVFAANGSQVKFDGYMAVYNDADKNKMLPDMEQVDTVVRASTNPEQHFTQPPARYSEATLIKTLEENGVGRPSTYAPTIETIQKRYYVKLAAKRFEPTELGEIVNKLIVEFFPDIVNVKFTADMEQKLDDVEIGKEQWQKVIDGFYQPFKVELSKAEEQMEKIQIKDEPAGFDCDVCGHEMVIKLGRFGKFYACSNFPDCRNTKQITKEIGVTCPVCQKGQVIERKSKRNRLFYGCDRYPECEFTSWDKPVGRSCPKCDHYLVEKKVRGGGKQVVCPNGDYEEDKIK
;
A
#
# COMPACT_ATOMS: atom_id res chain seq x y z
N MET A 1 30.00 -60.60 -44.39
CA MET A 1 30.03 -59.13 -44.50
C MET A 1 29.17 -58.53 -43.40
N ALA A 2 29.80 -57.96 -42.35
CA ALA A 2 29.11 -57.36 -41.24
C ALA A 2 29.03 -55.86 -41.47
N THR A 3 27.82 -55.34 -41.67
CA THR A 3 27.54 -53.92 -41.83
C THR A 3 27.61 -53.23 -40.46
N LYS A 4 28.66 -52.42 -40.22
CA LYS A 4 28.80 -51.53 -39.09
C LYS A 4 27.76 -50.36 -39.20
N THR A 5 26.75 -50.38 -38.41
CA THR A 5 25.83 -49.26 -38.23
C THR A 5 26.57 -48.14 -37.48
N VAL A 6 26.90 -47.06 -38.20
CA VAL A 6 27.48 -45.85 -37.61
C VAL A 6 26.33 -45.07 -36.92
N SER A 7 26.32 -45.09 -35.60
CA SER A 7 25.39 -44.25 -34.81
C SER A 7 25.81 -42.78 -35.01
N LYS A 8 24.98 -42.01 -35.70
CA LYS A 8 25.10 -40.53 -35.77
C LYS A 8 24.94 -39.98 -34.35
N LYS A 9 26.06 -39.57 -33.72
CA LYS A 9 26.04 -38.70 -32.53
C LYS A 9 25.21 -37.43 -32.90
N LYS A 10 24.04 -37.27 -32.30
CA LYS A 10 23.30 -36.02 -32.34
C LYS A 10 24.20 -34.94 -31.74
N THR A 11 24.76 -34.07 -32.57
CA THR A 11 25.40 -32.81 -32.13
C THR A 11 24.32 -31.96 -31.50
N THR A 12 24.25 -31.96 -30.19
CA THR A 12 23.38 -31.05 -29.43
C THR A 12 23.93 -29.66 -29.61
N THR A 13 23.31 -28.83 -30.43
CA THR A 13 23.63 -27.41 -30.56
C THR A 13 23.53 -26.75 -29.20
N LYS A 14 24.61 -26.15 -28.70
CA LYS A 14 24.63 -25.41 -27.45
C LYS A 14 23.58 -24.30 -27.49
N LYS A 15 22.69 -24.24 -26.48
CA LYS A 15 21.68 -23.21 -26.34
C LYS A 15 22.25 -22.01 -25.56
N ASN A 16 21.67 -20.84 -25.75
CA ASN A 16 21.86 -19.70 -24.87
C ASN A 16 21.12 -19.95 -23.54
N LEU A 17 21.76 -19.61 -22.42
CA LEU A 17 21.16 -19.68 -21.09
C LEU A 17 20.66 -18.30 -20.70
N VAL A 18 19.42 -18.21 -20.24
CA VAL A 18 18.85 -16.99 -19.66
C VAL A 18 18.50 -17.26 -18.22
N ILE A 19 18.96 -16.41 -17.31
CA ILE A 19 18.68 -16.51 -15.88
C ILE A 19 17.79 -15.34 -15.49
N VAL A 20 16.60 -15.65 -14.94
CA VAL A 20 15.61 -14.70 -14.43
C VAL A 20 15.40 -14.91 -12.93
N GLU A 21 14.61 -14.07 -12.27
CA GLU A 21 14.39 -14.17 -10.81
C GLU A 21 13.37 -15.22 -10.42
N SER A 22 12.30 -15.39 -11.21
CA SER A 22 11.18 -16.24 -10.83
C SER A 22 10.85 -17.34 -11.86
N PRO A 23 10.31 -18.49 -11.41
CA PRO A 23 9.86 -19.55 -12.31
C PRO A 23 8.73 -19.13 -13.24
N ALA A 24 7.89 -18.16 -12.82
CA ALA A 24 6.79 -17.66 -13.65
C ALA A 24 7.35 -16.90 -14.87
N LYS A 25 8.30 -15.96 -14.62
CA LYS A 25 9.03 -15.27 -15.72
C LYS A 25 9.73 -16.25 -16.64
N ALA A 26 10.41 -17.27 -16.09
CA ALA A 26 11.12 -18.25 -16.90
C ALA A 26 10.20 -18.91 -17.93
N LYS A 27 9.02 -19.36 -17.51
CA LYS A 27 8.03 -19.98 -18.40
C LYS A 27 7.54 -19.04 -19.51
N THR A 28 7.32 -17.79 -19.19
CA THR A 28 6.83 -16.78 -20.13
C THR A 28 7.89 -16.44 -21.18
N ILE A 29 9.10 -16.12 -20.70
CA ILE A 29 10.20 -15.67 -21.55
C ILE A 29 10.72 -16.79 -22.46
N GLU A 30 10.80 -18.05 -21.98
CA GLU A 30 11.25 -19.18 -22.75
C GLU A 30 10.38 -19.40 -24.01
N LYS A 31 9.05 -19.23 -23.88
CA LYS A 31 8.13 -19.31 -25.02
C LYS A 31 8.40 -18.24 -26.09
N TYR A 32 8.80 -17.04 -25.68
CA TYR A 32 9.09 -15.93 -26.61
C TYR A 32 10.41 -16.08 -27.35
N LEU A 33 11.44 -16.61 -26.67
CA LEU A 33 12.79 -16.75 -27.22
C LEU A 33 12.96 -18.01 -28.07
N GLY A 34 12.14 -19.04 -27.83
CA GLY A 34 12.11 -20.25 -28.65
C GLY A 34 13.25 -21.23 -28.36
N LYS A 35 13.47 -22.19 -29.29
CA LYS A 35 14.28 -23.42 -29.10
C LYS A 35 15.77 -23.18 -28.85
N ASN A 36 16.31 -22.03 -29.27
CA ASN A 36 17.73 -21.70 -29.12
C ASN A 36 18.10 -21.21 -27.72
N TYR A 37 17.13 -21.00 -26.86
CA TYR A 37 17.30 -20.52 -25.50
C TYR A 37 16.81 -21.55 -24.49
N LYS A 38 17.45 -21.55 -23.33
CA LYS A 38 17.00 -22.23 -22.11
C LYS A 38 16.85 -21.19 -21.04
N VAL A 39 15.68 -21.08 -20.43
CA VAL A 39 15.42 -20.10 -19.40
C VAL A 39 15.27 -20.77 -18.04
N VAL A 40 16.00 -20.33 -17.05
CA VAL A 40 16.00 -20.85 -15.67
C VAL A 40 15.79 -19.72 -14.67
N ALA A 41 15.37 -20.06 -13.44
CA ALA A 41 15.16 -19.09 -12.39
C ALA A 41 16.19 -19.21 -11.25
N SER A 42 16.69 -18.07 -10.77
CA SER A 42 17.52 -17.98 -9.56
C SER A 42 16.71 -18.08 -8.25
N VAL A 43 15.38 -17.90 -8.36
CA VAL A 43 14.47 -17.85 -7.21
C VAL A 43 14.93 -16.77 -6.20
N GLY A 44 15.11 -15.55 -6.68
CA GLY A 44 15.61 -14.39 -5.92
C GLY A 44 17.13 -14.42 -5.71
N HIS A 45 17.58 -13.74 -4.66
CA HIS A 45 19.00 -13.67 -4.31
C HIS A 45 19.62 -15.04 -4.03
N ILE A 46 20.87 -15.21 -4.45
CA ILE A 46 21.68 -16.43 -4.22
C ILE A 46 22.87 -16.18 -3.28
N ARG A 47 23.28 -14.90 -3.11
CA ARG A 47 24.27 -14.42 -2.14
C ARG A 47 23.64 -13.34 -1.25
N ASP A 48 24.08 -13.26 -0.01
CA ASP A 48 23.71 -12.21 0.94
C ASP A 48 24.75 -12.14 2.06
N LEU A 49 24.68 -11.09 2.88
CA LEU A 49 25.45 -10.97 4.12
C LEU A 49 25.07 -12.09 5.11
N LYS A 50 26.01 -12.56 5.91
CA LYS A 50 25.73 -13.56 6.97
C LYS A 50 24.63 -13.07 7.89
N LYS A 51 23.68 -13.94 8.26
CA LYS A 51 22.59 -13.57 9.20
C LYS A 51 23.02 -13.52 10.65
N SER A 52 24.15 -14.13 10.99
CA SER A 52 24.65 -14.26 12.38
C SER A 52 25.67 -13.21 12.79
N SER A 53 26.15 -12.38 11.86
CA SER A 53 27.18 -11.38 12.11
C SER A 53 26.90 -10.08 11.36
N MET A 54 27.66 -9.04 11.67
CA MET A 54 27.61 -7.75 10.96
C MET A 54 27.95 -7.94 9.47
N SER A 55 28.99 -8.72 9.16
CA SER A 55 29.46 -9.00 7.80
C SER A 55 29.80 -7.76 6.98
N ILE A 56 30.32 -6.75 7.65
CA ILE A 56 30.83 -5.50 7.07
C ILE A 56 32.20 -5.26 7.69
N ASP A 57 33.20 -5.05 6.86
CA ASP A 57 34.56 -4.72 7.25
C ASP A 57 34.70 -3.19 7.33
N PHE A 58 34.65 -2.65 8.56
CA PHE A 58 34.70 -1.20 8.80
C PHE A 58 36.08 -0.60 8.51
N ASP A 59 37.14 -1.40 8.63
CA ASP A 59 38.52 -0.95 8.42
C ASP A 59 38.90 -1.00 6.93
N ASN A 60 38.14 -1.71 6.12
CA ASN A 60 38.33 -1.83 4.68
C ASN A 60 37.17 -1.19 3.90
N ASN A 61 36.96 0.13 4.06
CA ASN A 61 35.99 0.93 3.35
C ASN A 61 34.56 0.34 3.37
N TYR A 62 34.13 -0.23 4.50
CA TYR A 62 32.79 -0.83 4.68
C TYR A 62 32.51 -2.02 3.74
N ALA A 63 33.53 -2.72 3.31
CA ALA A 63 33.40 -3.83 2.37
C ALA A 63 32.45 -4.91 2.89
N PRO A 64 31.39 -5.27 2.13
CA PRO A 64 30.42 -6.28 2.57
C PRO A 64 30.95 -7.70 2.31
N GLU A 65 30.88 -8.55 3.33
CA GLU A 65 31.23 -9.97 3.26
C GLU A 65 30.03 -10.81 2.78
N TYR A 66 29.92 -11.01 1.48
CA TYR A 66 28.86 -11.82 0.90
C TYR A 66 29.17 -13.31 0.95
N ILE A 67 28.18 -14.10 1.36
CA ILE A 67 28.19 -15.57 1.33
C ILE A 67 27.07 -16.12 0.48
N ASN A 68 27.21 -17.35 0.01
CA ASN A 68 26.09 -18.07 -0.60
C ASN A 68 24.99 -18.32 0.44
N ILE A 69 23.75 -18.04 0.08
CA ILE A 69 22.61 -18.23 0.98
C ILE A 69 22.47 -19.71 1.31
N ARG A 70 22.37 -20.02 2.62
CA ARG A 70 22.17 -21.40 3.10
C ARG A 70 20.93 -22.03 2.45
N GLY A 71 21.08 -23.25 1.95
CA GLY A 71 20.02 -23.98 1.23
C GLY A 71 19.96 -23.72 -0.28
N LYS A 72 20.71 -22.73 -0.80
CA LYS A 72 20.78 -22.46 -2.26
C LYS A 72 21.88 -23.26 -2.99
N GLY A 73 22.69 -24.04 -2.28
CA GLY A 73 23.79 -24.82 -2.88
C GLY A 73 23.38 -25.69 -4.07
N PRO A 74 22.31 -26.51 -3.99
CA PRO A 74 21.86 -27.32 -5.12
C PRO A 74 21.49 -26.48 -6.36
N LEU A 75 20.81 -25.34 -6.16
CA LEU A 75 20.45 -24.42 -7.22
C LEU A 75 21.70 -23.79 -7.86
N ILE A 76 22.63 -23.31 -7.06
CA ILE A 76 23.90 -22.73 -7.53
C ILE A 76 24.67 -23.74 -8.36
N ASN A 77 24.78 -25.00 -7.91
CA ASN A 77 25.46 -26.06 -8.66
C ASN A 77 24.77 -26.36 -10.00
N SER A 78 23.43 -26.36 -10.00
CA SER A 78 22.65 -26.49 -11.24
C SER A 78 22.91 -25.35 -12.20
N LEU A 79 22.87 -24.09 -11.72
CA LEU A 79 23.15 -22.92 -12.54
C LEU A 79 24.57 -22.94 -13.13
N LYS A 80 25.58 -23.31 -12.33
CA LYS A 80 26.97 -23.48 -12.82
C LYS A 80 27.09 -24.54 -13.90
N LYS A 81 26.39 -25.66 -13.76
CA LYS A 81 26.39 -26.75 -14.77
C LYS A 81 25.76 -26.27 -16.07
N GLU A 82 24.63 -25.59 -16.00
CA GLU A 82 23.95 -25.03 -17.16
C GLU A 82 24.79 -23.96 -17.87
N ALA A 83 25.40 -23.04 -17.10
CA ALA A 83 26.25 -21.98 -17.64
C ALA A 83 27.46 -22.54 -18.40
N LYS A 84 28.13 -23.56 -17.85
CA LYS A 84 29.28 -24.24 -18.52
C LYS A 84 28.90 -24.90 -19.83
N SER A 85 27.67 -25.37 -19.99
CA SER A 85 27.19 -26.01 -21.21
C SER A 85 26.54 -25.05 -22.21
N ALA A 86 26.30 -23.82 -21.80
CA ALA A 86 25.65 -22.81 -22.63
C ALA A 86 26.59 -22.25 -23.71
N LYS A 87 26.01 -21.72 -24.81
CA LYS A 87 26.73 -20.94 -25.80
C LYS A 87 27.09 -19.55 -25.26
N GLN A 88 26.11 -18.91 -24.61
CA GLN A 88 26.19 -17.61 -23.97
C GLN A 88 25.21 -17.58 -22.78
N VAL A 89 25.53 -16.79 -21.76
CA VAL A 89 24.68 -16.61 -20.57
C VAL A 89 24.16 -15.19 -20.57
N PHE A 90 22.84 -15.02 -20.40
CA PHE A 90 22.16 -13.75 -20.24
C PHE A 90 21.54 -13.67 -18.85
N LEU A 91 21.66 -12.51 -18.23
CA LEU A 91 21.13 -12.17 -16.91
C LEU A 91 19.94 -11.21 -17.10
N ALA A 92 18.72 -11.72 -16.92
CA ALA A 92 17.48 -11.02 -17.25
C ALA A 92 16.57 -10.83 -16.00
N SER A 93 17.18 -10.35 -14.91
CA SER A 93 16.47 -9.93 -13.69
C SER A 93 15.74 -8.59 -13.89
N ASP A 94 14.91 -8.20 -12.91
CA ASP A 94 14.10 -6.98 -12.95
C ASP A 94 14.92 -5.71 -13.27
N PRO A 95 14.26 -4.65 -13.77
CA PRO A 95 14.95 -3.43 -14.19
C PRO A 95 15.36 -2.50 -13.04
N ASP A 96 15.18 -2.89 -11.79
CA ASP A 96 15.54 -2.10 -10.61
C ASP A 96 16.93 -2.47 -10.04
N ARG A 97 17.40 -1.70 -9.05
CA ARG A 97 18.69 -1.94 -8.37
C ARG A 97 18.79 -3.31 -7.70
N GLU A 98 17.69 -3.90 -7.24
CA GLU A 98 17.68 -5.26 -6.70
C GLU A 98 17.96 -6.30 -7.79
N GLY A 99 17.32 -6.14 -8.95
CA GLY A 99 17.58 -7.01 -10.11
C GLY A 99 19.01 -6.85 -10.65
N GLU A 100 19.58 -5.64 -10.61
CA GLU A 100 20.96 -5.41 -11.00
C GLU A 100 21.94 -6.10 -10.03
N ALA A 101 21.70 -6.01 -8.71
CA ALA A 101 22.50 -6.71 -7.70
C ALA A 101 22.37 -8.24 -7.81
N ILE A 102 21.18 -8.76 -8.12
CA ILE A 102 20.98 -10.19 -8.38
C ILE A 102 21.84 -10.63 -9.57
N SER A 103 21.83 -9.87 -10.68
CA SER A 103 22.64 -10.13 -11.86
C SER A 103 24.12 -10.10 -11.54
N TRP A 104 24.59 -9.13 -10.77
CA TRP A 104 25.99 -9.03 -10.33
C TRP A 104 26.40 -10.22 -9.46
N HIS A 105 25.58 -10.62 -8.53
CA HIS A 105 25.82 -11.81 -7.70
C HIS A 105 25.84 -13.11 -8.54
N LEU A 106 24.99 -13.21 -9.55
CA LEU A 106 24.99 -14.33 -10.49
C LEU A 106 26.28 -14.34 -11.32
N ALA A 107 26.67 -13.19 -11.88
CA ALA A 107 27.93 -13.07 -12.64
C ALA A 107 29.12 -13.53 -11.82
N HIS A 108 29.25 -13.06 -10.57
CA HIS A 108 30.31 -13.50 -9.64
C HIS A 108 30.33 -15.01 -9.42
N ILE A 109 29.17 -15.65 -9.16
CA ILE A 109 29.09 -17.09 -8.90
C ILE A 109 29.40 -17.92 -10.14
N LEU A 110 29.02 -17.42 -11.32
CA LEU A 110 29.19 -18.11 -12.60
C LEU A 110 30.55 -17.84 -13.25
N GLY A 111 31.34 -16.90 -12.72
CA GLY A 111 32.62 -16.50 -13.27
C GLY A 111 32.48 -15.71 -14.57
N LEU A 112 31.43 -14.89 -14.68
CA LEU A 112 31.20 -13.99 -15.81
C LEU A 112 31.81 -12.61 -15.50
N ASP A 113 32.33 -11.92 -16.50
CA ASP A 113 32.74 -10.54 -16.35
C ASP A 113 31.52 -9.62 -16.31
N ALA A 114 31.49 -8.70 -15.37
CA ALA A 114 30.41 -7.71 -15.23
C ALA A 114 30.40 -6.70 -16.38
N ASN A 115 31.55 -6.52 -17.08
CA ASN A 115 31.67 -5.63 -18.22
C ASN A 115 31.18 -6.27 -19.54
N ASP A 116 30.97 -7.58 -19.56
CA ASP A 116 30.43 -8.27 -20.71
C ASP A 116 28.97 -7.88 -20.97
N LYS A 117 28.58 -7.82 -22.25
CA LYS A 117 27.22 -7.59 -22.69
C LYS A 117 26.33 -8.82 -22.45
N ASN A 118 26.03 -9.09 -21.18
CA ASN A 118 25.21 -10.23 -20.75
C ASN A 118 23.96 -9.84 -19.96
N ARG A 119 23.78 -8.56 -19.62
CA ARG A 119 22.62 -8.02 -18.92
C ARG A 119 21.53 -7.62 -19.91
N VAL A 120 20.33 -8.17 -19.74
CA VAL A 120 19.13 -7.85 -20.54
C VAL A 120 18.05 -7.27 -19.61
N VAL A 121 17.47 -6.12 -20.01
CA VAL A 121 16.49 -5.38 -19.22
C VAL A 121 15.26 -5.09 -20.07
N PHE A 122 14.08 -5.27 -19.51
CA PHE A 122 12.80 -4.92 -20.12
C PHE A 122 11.79 -4.47 -19.06
N ASN A 123 10.98 -3.45 -19.39
CA ASN A 123 9.99 -2.88 -18.48
C ASN A 123 8.65 -3.63 -18.52
N GLU A 124 8.42 -4.47 -19.52
CA GLU A 124 7.22 -5.31 -19.67
C GLU A 124 7.57 -6.67 -20.27
N ILE A 125 6.83 -7.70 -19.90
CA ILE A 125 7.05 -9.06 -20.38
C ILE A 125 6.09 -9.37 -21.53
N THR A 126 6.28 -8.66 -22.65
CA THR A 126 5.63 -8.93 -23.93
C THR A 126 6.62 -9.57 -24.89
N LYS A 127 6.09 -10.22 -25.95
CA LYS A 127 6.94 -10.90 -26.93
C LYS A 127 7.92 -9.95 -27.61
N ASP A 128 7.44 -8.77 -27.98
CA ASP A 128 8.24 -7.79 -28.72
C ASP A 128 9.26 -7.09 -27.81
N ALA A 129 8.84 -6.65 -26.61
CA ALA A 129 9.74 -6.05 -25.63
C ALA A 129 10.89 -7.00 -25.26
N VAL A 130 10.57 -8.26 -24.97
CA VAL A 130 11.60 -9.27 -24.67
C VAL A 130 12.54 -9.49 -25.86
N LYS A 131 12.03 -9.69 -27.09
CA LYS A 131 12.88 -9.92 -28.25
C LYS A 131 13.78 -8.73 -28.55
N ASN A 132 13.27 -7.51 -28.47
CA ASN A 132 14.04 -6.30 -28.69
C ASN A 132 15.15 -6.14 -27.64
N ALA A 133 14.85 -6.39 -26.36
CA ALA A 133 15.85 -6.34 -25.29
C ALA A 133 17.01 -7.34 -25.49
N PHE A 134 16.75 -8.50 -26.07
CA PHE A 134 17.81 -9.48 -26.38
C PHE A 134 18.66 -9.12 -27.59
N GLN A 135 18.27 -8.11 -28.38
CA GLN A 135 19.10 -7.59 -29.46
C GLN A 135 20.15 -6.58 -28.95
N GLU A 136 19.89 -5.95 -27.81
CA GLU A 136 20.72 -4.89 -27.23
C GLU A 136 21.14 -5.20 -25.79
N PRO A 137 21.80 -6.34 -25.52
CA PRO A 137 22.32 -6.64 -24.20
C PRO A 137 23.42 -5.63 -23.81
N ARG A 138 23.46 -5.26 -22.53
CA ARG A 138 24.43 -4.33 -21.97
C ARG A 138 25.32 -4.97 -20.90
N ALA A 139 26.33 -4.26 -20.45
CA ALA A 139 27.07 -4.58 -19.24
C ALA A 139 26.18 -4.38 -17.98
N ILE A 140 26.57 -4.99 -16.88
CA ILE A 140 25.96 -4.72 -15.56
C ILE A 140 26.27 -3.26 -15.19
N ASN A 141 25.26 -2.52 -14.76
CA ASN A 141 25.44 -1.16 -14.27
C ASN A 141 25.94 -1.20 -12.81
N LEU A 142 27.20 -0.88 -12.62
CA LEU A 142 27.84 -0.94 -11.31
C LEU A 142 27.33 0.15 -10.36
N ASP A 143 26.88 1.30 -10.86
CA ASP A 143 26.29 2.36 -10.02
C ASP A 143 24.98 1.89 -9.37
N LEU A 144 24.13 1.16 -10.11
CA LEU A 144 22.94 0.51 -9.58
C LEU A 144 23.28 -0.56 -8.53
N VAL A 145 24.34 -1.34 -8.78
CA VAL A 145 24.84 -2.34 -7.81
C VAL A 145 25.32 -1.64 -6.54
N ASP A 146 26.08 -0.58 -6.68
CA ASP A 146 26.63 0.21 -5.57
C ASP A 146 25.52 0.88 -4.75
N ALA A 147 24.47 1.40 -5.39
CA ALA A 147 23.30 1.94 -4.70
C ALA A 147 22.56 0.86 -3.89
N GLN A 148 22.44 -0.35 -4.41
CA GLN A 148 21.85 -1.48 -3.67
C GLN A 148 22.77 -1.93 -2.54
N GLN A 149 24.09 -2.03 -2.76
CA GLN A 149 25.05 -2.35 -1.72
C GLN A 149 25.04 -1.31 -0.59
N ALA A 150 25.07 -0.02 -0.94
CA ALA A 150 24.98 1.08 0.03
C ALA A 150 23.75 0.92 0.92
N ARG A 151 22.58 0.72 0.33
CA ARG A 151 21.34 0.47 1.08
C ARG A 151 21.47 -0.76 1.98
N ARG A 152 21.99 -1.86 1.42
CA ARG A 152 22.13 -3.12 2.15
C ARG A 152 23.08 -3.01 3.34
N VAL A 153 24.23 -2.33 3.16
CA VAL A 153 25.21 -2.04 4.21
C VAL A 153 24.61 -1.14 5.27
N LEU A 154 23.97 -0.06 4.89
CA LEU A 154 23.34 0.91 5.79
C LEU A 154 22.25 0.26 6.66
N ASP A 155 21.33 -0.49 6.05
CA ASP A 155 20.26 -1.18 6.77
C ASP A 155 20.83 -2.30 7.68
N ARG A 156 21.97 -2.91 7.30
CA ARG A 156 22.70 -3.87 8.13
C ARG A 156 23.30 -3.17 9.36
N ILE A 157 24.02 -2.08 9.16
CA ILE A 157 24.64 -1.32 10.28
C ILE A 157 23.56 -0.91 11.27
N VAL A 158 22.51 -0.24 10.84
CA VAL A 158 21.42 0.21 11.70
C VAL A 158 20.75 -0.95 12.42
N GLY A 159 20.33 -1.96 11.66
CA GLY A 159 19.54 -3.05 12.19
C GLY A 159 20.31 -3.94 13.16
N TYR A 160 21.59 -4.22 12.89
CA TYR A 160 22.43 -5.12 13.71
C TYR A 160 23.10 -4.41 14.87
N SER A 161 23.19 -3.10 14.86
CA SER A 161 23.68 -2.33 16.00
C SER A 161 22.56 -2.02 16.99
N ILE A 162 21.42 -1.49 16.55
CA ILE A 162 20.35 -1.09 17.46
C ILE A 162 19.54 -2.29 17.99
N SER A 163 19.25 -3.29 17.15
CA SER A 163 18.39 -4.40 17.58
C SER A 163 18.91 -5.17 18.79
N PRO A 164 20.22 -5.49 18.92
CA PRO A 164 20.77 -6.13 20.12
C PRO A 164 20.62 -5.28 21.39
N ILE A 165 20.77 -3.97 21.28
CA ILE A 165 20.56 -3.04 22.41
C ILE A 165 19.10 -3.12 22.86
N LEU A 166 18.14 -3.06 21.93
CA LEU A 166 16.72 -3.22 22.25
C LEU A 166 16.43 -4.60 22.88
N TRP A 167 17.12 -5.67 22.44
CA TRP A 167 16.92 -6.99 23.04
C TRP A 167 17.44 -7.08 24.48
N LYS A 168 18.55 -6.42 24.77
CA LYS A 168 19.14 -6.37 26.11
C LYS A 168 18.33 -5.48 27.05
N LYS A 169 17.83 -4.35 26.54
CA LYS A 169 17.21 -3.30 27.35
C LYS A 169 15.68 -3.40 27.45
N VAL A 170 15.00 -4.03 26.47
CA VAL A 170 13.55 -4.17 26.44
C VAL A 170 13.14 -5.64 26.30
N LYS A 171 13.29 -6.22 25.09
CA LYS A 171 12.82 -7.59 24.80
C LYS A 171 13.45 -8.18 23.55
N LYS A 172 13.74 -9.49 23.55
CA LYS A 172 14.21 -10.23 22.37
C LYS A 172 13.18 -10.16 21.21
N GLY A 173 13.70 -10.05 19.99
CA GLY A 173 12.92 -10.07 18.77
C GLY A 173 12.44 -8.69 18.27
N LEU A 174 12.78 -7.60 18.96
CA LEU A 174 12.59 -6.24 18.46
C LEU A 174 13.58 -5.94 17.35
N SER A 175 13.25 -4.95 16.52
CA SER A 175 14.17 -4.47 15.47
C SER A 175 13.97 -2.97 15.26
N ALA A 176 15.06 -2.28 14.95
CA ALA A 176 15.04 -0.93 14.45
C ALA A 176 15.54 -0.91 12.99
N GLY A 177 15.13 0.10 12.26
CA GLY A 177 15.56 0.34 10.88
C GLY A 177 15.10 1.74 10.47
N ARG A 178 15.84 2.40 9.60
CA ARG A 178 15.62 3.81 9.24
C ARG A 178 14.16 4.11 8.87
N VAL A 179 13.67 3.60 7.75
CA VAL A 179 12.31 3.86 7.26
C VAL A 179 11.24 3.34 8.22
N GLN A 180 11.46 2.19 8.87
CA GLN A 180 10.47 1.63 9.82
C GLN A 180 10.35 2.48 11.09
N SER A 181 11.44 3.07 11.58
CA SER A 181 11.42 3.89 12.78
C SER A 181 10.77 5.25 12.52
N VAL A 182 11.01 5.85 11.35
CA VAL A 182 10.28 7.04 10.90
C VAL A 182 8.78 6.76 10.74
N ALA A 183 8.40 5.65 10.12
CA ALA A 183 6.99 5.29 9.95
C ALA A 183 6.29 5.09 11.30
N LEU A 184 6.96 4.46 12.28
CA LEU A 184 6.45 4.31 13.65
C LEU A 184 6.30 5.66 14.33
N LYS A 185 7.31 6.52 14.23
CA LYS A 185 7.28 7.87 14.80
C LYS A 185 6.12 8.69 14.26
N LEU A 186 5.91 8.71 12.94
CA LEU A 186 4.78 9.43 12.33
C LEU A 186 3.43 8.97 12.89
N ILE A 187 3.25 7.65 13.13
CA ILE A 187 2.01 7.12 13.70
C ILE A 187 1.84 7.58 15.16
N ILE A 188 2.91 7.59 15.95
CA ILE A 188 2.88 8.01 17.36
C ILE A 188 2.70 9.52 17.48
N ASP A 189 3.38 10.31 16.65
CA ASP A 189 3.20 11.77 16.60
C ASP A 189 1.73 12.12 16.29
N ARG A 190 1.10 11.39 15.35
CA ARG A 190 -0.33 11.52 15.03
C ARG A 190 -1.22 11.16 16.23
N GLU A 191 -0.90 10.15 17.02
CA GLU A 191 -1.65 9.80 18.22
C GLU A 191 -1.50 10.88 19.29
N ASN A 192 -0.32 11.48 19.42
CA ASN A 192 -0.07 12.62 20.30
C ASN A 192 -0.87 13.87 19.86
N GLU A 193 -0.93 14.15 18.55
CA GLU A 193 -1.77 15.22 18.00
C GLU A 193 -3.25 14.99 18.36
N ILE A 194 -3.74 13.75 18.22
CA ILE A 194 -5.12 13.38 18.55
C ILE A 194 -5.38 13.55 20.05
N SER A 195 -4.48 13.08 20.90
CA SER A 195 -4.63 13.11 22.37
C SER A 195 -4.58 14.51 22.94
N ASN A 196 -3.80 15.40 22.31
CA ASN A 196 -3.66 16.81 22.75
C ASN A 196 -4.65 17.74 22.06
N PHE A 197 -5.48 17.22 21.15
CA PHE A 197 -6.43 18.03 20.40
C PHE A 197 -7.53 18.57 21.29
N LYS A 198 -7.78 19.88 21.18
CA LYS A 198 -8.87 20.57 21.85
C LYS A 198 -9.93 20.92 20.82
N PRO A 199 -11.14 20.34 20.93
CA PRO A 199 -12.23 20.71 20.04
C PRO A 199 -12.61 22.18 20.23
N GLU A 200 -12.74 22.90 19.12
CA GLU A 200 -13.23 24.28 19.07
C GLU A 200 -14.65 24.26 18.52
N GLU A 201 -15.54 25.00 19.16
CA GLU A 201 -16.91 25.19 18.72
C GLU A 201 -16.95 26.09 17.48
N TYR A 202 -17.78 25.72 16.53
CA TYR A 202 -18.19 26.59 15.41
C TYR A 202 -19.60 26.24 14.96
N TRP A 203 -20.23 27.17 14.28
CA TRP A 203 -21.57 27.01 13.78
C TRP A 203 -21.62 27.16 12.28
N THR A 204 -22.60 26.48 11.66
CA THR A 204 -23.01 26.69 10.28
C THR A 204 -24.48 27.08 10.24
N ILE A 205 -24.87 27.90 9.28
CA ILE A 205 -26.27 28.18 9.02
C ILE A 205 -26.53 27.83 7.56
N ASP A 206 -27.23 26.73 7.36
CA ASP A 206 -27.69 26.32 6.04
C ASP A 206 -29.14 26.76 5.85
N ALA A 207 -29.47 27.24 4.67
CA ALA A 207 -30.80 27.64 4.32
C ALA A 207 -31.27 27.00 3.01
N THR A 208 -32.55 26.64 2.96
CA THR A 208 -33.19 26.18 1.72
C THR A 208 -33.91 27.36 1.07
N PHE A 209 -33.58 27.62 -0.17
CA PHE A 209 -34.21 28.67 -0.99
C PHE A 209 -35.05 28.08 -2.11
N LYS A 210 -36.01 28.88 -2.62
CA LYS A 210 -36.83 28.56 -3.77
C LYS A 210 -36.70 29.66 -4.84
N LYS A 211 -36.54 29.25 -6.08
CA LYS A 211 -36.73 30.09 -7.28
C LYS A 211 -37.85 29.45 -8.09
N GLY A 212 -39.05 30.03 -8.07
CA GLY A 212 -40.26 29.38 -8.58
C GLY A 212 -40.53 28.04 -7.87
N SER A 213 -40.66 26.95 -8.61
CA SER A 213 -40.88 25.60 -8.07
C SER A 213 -39.59 24.87 -7.64
N LYS A 214 -38.42 25.36 -8.02
CA LYS A 214 -37.11 24.68 -7.77
C LYS A 214 -36.56 25.08 -6.41
N LYS A 215 -36.17 24.07 -5.61
CA LYS A 215 -35.48 24.25 -4.32
C LYS A 215 -34.00 24.04 -4.47
N PHE A 216 -33.20 24.81 -3.72
CA PHE A 216 -31.76 24.64 -3.62
C PHE A 216 -31.27 25.06 -2.23
N GLN A 217 -30.07 24.62 -1.86
CA GLN A 217 -29.46 24.93 -0.57
C GLN A 217 -28.36 25.97 -0.76
N ALA A 218 -28.26 26.91 0.18
CA ALA A 218 -27.17 27.84 0.34
C ALA A 218 -26.70 27.86 1.80
N SER A 219 -25.42 28.09 2.00
CA SER A 219 -24.82 28.20 3.33
C SER A 219 -24.45 29.65 3.61
N PHE A 220 -24.55 30.05 4.88
CA PHE A 220 -24.10 31.35 5.32
C PHE A 220 -22.65 31.59 4.89
N TYR A 221 -22.43 32.73 4.25
CA TYR A 221 -21.11 33.14 3.77
C TYR A 221 -20.48 34.18 4.68
N GLY A 222 -21.25 35.17 5.11
CA GLY A 222 -20.74 36.25 5.90
C GLY A 222 -21.65 37.46 6.02
N ILE A 223 -21.12 38.55 6.54
CA ILE A 223 -21.80 39.80 6.84
C ILE A 223 -21.17 40.90 6.01
N ASP A 224 -22.00 41.77 5.40
CA ASP A 224 -21.62 42.93 4.59
C ASP A 224 -20.55 42.56 3.51
N GLY A 225 -20.78 41.42 2.83
CA GLY A 225 -19.90 40.89 1.77
C GLY A 225 -18.59 40.26 2.26
N LYS A 226 -18.27 40.34 3.56
CA LYS A 226 -17.05 39.74 4.16
C LYS A 226 -17.33 38.36 4.70
N LYS A 227 -16.47 37.40 4.32
CA LYS A 227 -16.55 36.04 4.85
C LYS A 227 -16.37 36.05 6.37
N THR A 228 -17.36 35.52 7.09
CA THR A 228 -17.41 35.53 8.56
C THR A 228 -17.57 34.11 9.08
N LYS A 229 -16.79 33.73 10.10
CA LYS A 229 -17.01 32.50 10.86
C LYS A 229 -18.01 32.77 11.98
N ILE A 230 -18.76 31.74 12.34
CA ILE A 230 -19.67 31.76 13.47
C ILE A 230 -19.07 30.89 14.56
N GLU A 231 -18.70 31.48 15.67
CA GLU A 231 -17.95 30.82 16.76
C GLU A 231 -18.82 30.37 17.93
N ASN A 232 -20.02 30.97 18.06
CA ASN A 232 -20.92 30.68 19.18
C ASN A 232 -22.40 30.91 18.82
N ASN A 233 -23.28 30.49 19.71
CA ASN A 233 -24.74 30.60 19.53
C ASN A 233 -25.26 32.06 19.57
N GLU A 234 -24.57 32.97 20.28
CA GLU A 234 -24.94 34.40 20.33
C GLU A 234 -24.84 35.01 18.93
N GLN A 235 -23.75 34.74 18.22
CA GLN A 235 -23.57 35.20 16.83
C GLN A 235 -24.63 34.59 15.90
N VAL A 236 -25.04 33.33 16.12
CA VAL A 236 -26.16 32.74 15.37
C VAL A 236 -27.43 33.55 15.56
N LYS A 237 -27.78 33.86 16.83
CA LYS A 237 -28.97 34.65 17.15
C LYS A 237 -28.92 36.03 16.54
N GLU A 238 -27.78 36.71 16.57
CA GLU A 238 -27.59 38.03 15.95
C GLU A 238 -27.78 37.98 14.43
N ILE A 239 -27.23 36.95 13.75
CA ILE A 239 -27.39 36.77 12.32
C ILE A 239 -28.86 36.50 11.99
N LEU A 240 -29.52 35.60 12.72
CA LEU A 240 -30.93 35.27 12.49
C LEU A 240 -31.87 36.46 12.77
N ALA A 241 -31.55 37.28 13.77
CA ALA A 241 -32.34 38.49 14.08
C ALA A 241 -32.26 39.57 13.01
N ARG A 242 -31.24 39.60 12.16
CA ARG A 242 -31.13 40.49 11.01
C ARG A 242 -31.98 40.05 9.81
N LEU A 243 -32.43 38.77 9.79
CA LEU A 243 -33.25 38.24 8.71
C LEU A 243 -34.70 38.68 8.89
N ASP A 244 -35.18 39.55 8.00
CA ASP A 244 -36.54 40.10 8.00
C ASP A 244 -37.30 39.62 6.77
N GLY A 245 -38.29 38.77 6.96
CA GLY A 245 -39.02 38.13 5.89
C GLY A 245 -38.23 37.00 5.18
N ASP A 246 -38.75 36.54 4.06
CA ASP A 246 -38.23 35.40 3.32
C ASP A 246 -37.58 35.73 1.98
N ASP A 247 -37.71 37.00 1.52
CA ASP A 247 -37.19 37.45 0.24
C ASP A 247 -35.70 37.81 0.34
N PHE A 248 -34.91 37.23 -0.55
CA PHE A 248 -33.49 37.49 -0.69
C PHE A 248 -33.16 37.95 -2.09
N LEU A 249 -32.33 38.98 -2.18
CA LEU A 249 -31.82 39.48 -3.44
C LEU A 249 -30.65 38.63 -3.93
N VAL A 250 -30.61 38.29 -5.19
CA VAL A 250 -29.45 37.73 -5.85
C VAL A 250 -28.42 38.84 -6.10
N GLU A 251 -27.46 38.99 -5.22
CA GLU A 251 -26.47 40.07 -5.27
C GLU A 251 -25.39 39.83 -6.34
N GLN A 252 -25.02 38.58 -6.52
CA GLN A 252 -23.95 38.17 -7.44
C GLN A 252 -24.26 36.82 -8.08
N VAL A 253 -24.02 36.72 -9.37
CA VAL A 253 -24.03 35.47 -10.14
C VAL A 253 -22.73 35.40 -10.93
N GLU A 254 -21.98 34.32 -10.71
CA GLU A 254 -20.75 34.04 -11.44
C GLU A 254 -20.88 32.70 -12.16
N ARG A 255 -20.80 32.73 -13.50
CA ARG A 255 -20.75 31.51 -14.31
C ARG A 255 -19.39 31.34 -14.91
N LYS A 256 -18.78 30.14 -14.72
CA LYS A 256 -17.46 29.82 -15.22
C LYS A 256 -17.41 28.40 -15.77
N GLU A 257 -16.62 28.24 -16.81
CA GLU A 257 -16.19 26.90 -17.24
C GLU A 257 -14.97 26.47 -16.45
N ARG A 258 -15.03 25.29 -15.83
CA ARG A 258 -13.95 24.71 -15.07
C ARG A 258 -13.49 23.41 -15.72
N LYS A 259 -12.19 23.33 -16.04
CA LYS A 259 -11.55 22.10 -16.51
C LYS A 259 -11.02 21.29 -15.33
N ARG A 260 -11.26 19.98 -15.34
CA ARG A 260 -10.69 19.02 -14.39
C ARG A 260 -9.81 18.05 -15.17
N ASN A 261 -8.52 18.12 -14.94
CA ASN A 261 -7.55 17.27 -15.61
C ASN A 261 -7.67 15.81 -15.13
N ALA A 262 -7.39 14.89 -16.04
CA ALA A 262 -7.25 13.48 -15.72
C ALA A 262 -6.12 13.27 -14.70
N PRO A 263 -6.26 12.29 -13.78
CA PRO A 263 -5.18 11.91 -12.90
C PRO A 263 -4.03 11.29 -13.67
N LEU A 264 -2.79 11.46 -13.18
CA LEU A 264 -1.59 10.85 -13.77
C LEU A 264 -1.67 9.31 -13.72
N PRO A 265 -0.95 8.59 -14.59
CA PRO A 265 -0.83 7.14 -14.50
C PRO A 265 -0.21 6.73 -13.16
N TYR A 266 -0.35 5.45 -12.80
CA TYR A 266 0.10 4.99 -11.50
C TYR A 266 1.61 4.92 -11.35
N THR A 267 2.08 5.40 -10.20
CA THR A 267 3.30 4.98 -9.52
C THR A 267 2.98 3.84 -8.55
N THR A 268 3.99 3.23 -7.92
CA THR A 268 3.78 2.21 -6.89
C THR A 268 2.92 2.73 -5.74
N SER A 269 3.23 3.91 -5.21
CA SER A 269 2.51 4.52 -4.09
C SER A 269 1.06 4.81 -4.44
N THR A 270 0.81 5.49 -5.56
CA THR A 270 -0.55 5.85 -5.99
C THR A 270 -1.40 4.63 -6.34
N MET A 271 -0.80 3.56 -6.90
CA MET A 271 -1.48 2.27 -7.09
C MET A 271 -1.86 1.64 -5.75
N GLN A 272 -0.95 1.62 -4.77
CA GLN A 272 -1.22 1.06 -3.44
C GLN A 272 -2.32 1.84 -2.71
N MET A 273 -2.32 3.17 -2.82
CA MET A 273 -3.33 4.04 -2.23
C MET A 273 -4.73 3.79 -2.82
N ASP A 274 -4.83 3.78 -4.13
CA ASP A 274 -6.11 3.55 -4.81
C ASP A 274 -6.60 2.11 -4.63
N ALA A 275 -5.70 1.13 -4.62
CA ALA A 275 -6.06 -0.25 -4.32
C ALA A 275 -6.60 -0.41 -2.89
N ALA A 276 -6.03 0.30 -1.90
CA ALA A 276 -6.54 0.29 -0.54
C ALA A 276 -7.93 0.95 -0.43
N ASN A 277 -8.11 2.10 -1.10
CA ASN A 277 -9.32 2.90 -1.00
C ASN A 277 -10.48 2.32 -1.83
N LYS A 278 -10.22 1.94 -3.10
CA LYS A 278 -11.28 1.55 -4.06
C LYS A 278 -11.60 0.06 -4.05
N ILE A 279 -10.58 -0.79 -3.84
CA ILE A 279 -10.76 -2.24 -3.90
C ILE A 279 -10.42 -2.98 -2.60
N ASN A 280 -10.15 -2.26 -1.50
CA ASN A 280 -9.84 -2.82 -0.18
C ASN A 280 -8.65 -3.82 -0.18
N PHE A 281 -7.65 -3.58 -1.02
CA PHE A 281 -6.43 -4.36 -0.99
C PHE A 281 -5.44 -3.74 -0.02
N ARG A 282 -4.85 -4.57 0.83
CA ARG A 282 -3.71 -4.16 1.65
C ARG A 282 -2.47 -4.05 0.77
N THR A 283 -1.55 -3.20 1.16
CA THR A 283 -0.31 -2.90 0.43
C THR A 283 0.44 -4.15 -0.04
N ARG A 284 0.65 -5.13 0.86
CA ARG A 284 1.28 -6.40 0.52
C ARG A 284 0.51 -7.18 -0.55
N LYS A 285 -0.82 -7.24 -0.42
CA LYS A 285 -1.68 -7.94 -1.40
C LYS A 285 -1.61 -7.27 -2.75
N THR A 286 -1.64 -5.93 -2.79
CA THR A 286 -1.51 -5.15 -4.02
C THR A 286 -0.22 -5.51 -4.76
N MET A 287 0.93 -5.49 -4.06
CA MET A 287 2.22 -5.82 -4.67
C MET A 287 2.31 -7.28 -5.14
N MET A 288 1.76 -8.22 -4.37
CA MET A 288 1.73 -9.64 -4.76
C MET A 288 0.92 -9.86 -6.04
N VAL A 289 -0.25 -9.23 -6.15
CA VAL A 289 -1.10 -9.36 -7.35
C VAL A 289 -0.48 -8.62 -8.54
N ALA A 290 0.10 -7.43 -8.32
CA ALA A 290 0.81 -6.70 -9.36
C ALA A 290 2.00 -7.50 -9.92
N GLN A 291 2.76 -8.18 -9.05
CA GLN A 291 3.85 -9.08 -9.47
C GLN A 291 3.33 -10.21 -10.37
N GLN A 292 2.19 -10.82 -10.04
CA GLN A 292 1.59 -11.87 -10.87
C GLN A 292 1.17 -11.35 -12.25
N LEU A 293 0.57 -10.16 -12.29
CA LEU A 293 0.17 -9.51 -13.55
C LEU A 293 1.38 -9.14 -14.42
N TYR A 294 2.47 -8.71 -13.82
CA TYR A 294 3.72 -8.40 -14.51
C TYR A 294 4.42 -9.66 -15.05
N GLU A 295 4.59 -10.71 -14.22
CA GLU A 295 5.35 -11.92 -14.58
C GLU A 295 4.69 -12.77 -15.67
N GLY A 296 3.38 -12.66 -15.79
CA GLY A 296 2.62 -13.28 -16.86
C GLY A 296 1.44 -14.11 -16.40
N VAL A 297 0.34 -13.93 -17.11
CA VAL A 297 -0.92 -14.68 -16.97
C VAL A 297 -1.21 -15.41 -18.27
N SER A 298 -1.75 -16.63 -18.15
CA SER A 298 -2.15 -17.42 -19.32
C SER A 298 -3.48 -16.89 -19.87
N LEU A 299 -3.49 -16.49 -21.12
CA LEU A 299 -4.67 -16.04 -21.87
C LEU A 299 -5.22 -17.13 -22.81
N GLY A 300 -5.09 -18.40 -22.43
CA GLY A 300 -5.55 -19.52 -23.25
C GLY A 300 -4.75 -19.64 -24.55
N THR A 301 -5.43 -19.62 -25.70
CA THR A 301 -4.81 -19.67 -27.03
C THR A 301 -3.89 -18.48 -27.31
N GLY A 302 -4.10 -17.34 -26.65
CA GLY A 302 -3.23 -16.15 -26.70
C GLY A 302 -1.86 -16.33 -26.01
N GLY A 303 -1.65 -17.48 -25.33
CA GLY A 303 -0.42 -17.78 -24.63
C GLY A 303 -0.31 -17.13 -23.26
N THR A 304 0.89 -17.10 -22.70
CA THR A 304 1.16 -16.46 -21.40
C THR A 304 1.92 -15.17 -21.66
N GLN A 305 1.47 -14.04 -21.09
CA GLN A 305 2.15 -12.74 -21.21
C GLN A 305 1.98 -11.89 -19.97
N GLY A 306 2.91 -10.94 -19.75
CA GLY A 306 2.76 -9.90 -18.75
C GLY A 306 1.67 -8.92 -19.15
N LEU A 307 0.79 -8.61 -18.22
CA LEU A 307 -0.37 -7.73 -18.47
C LEU A 307 -0.12 -6.27 -18.09
N ILE A 308 0.90 -6.01 -17.28
CA ILE A 308 1.26 -4.66 -16.85
C ILE A 308 2.78 -4.44 -16.99
N THR A 309 3.19 -3.18 -17.02
CA THR A 309 4.58 -2.76 -16.87
C THR A 309 5.11 -3.05 -15.46
N TYR A 310 6.41 -2.92 -15.27
CA TYR A 310 7.06 -3.14 -13.98
C TYR A 310 6.44 -2.28 -12.87
N MET A 311 6.04 -2.91 -11.78
CA MET A 311 5.19 -2.28 -10.76
C MET A 311 5.95 -1.54 -9.65
N ARG A 312 7.29 -1.61 -9.61
CA ARG A 312 8.09 -0.82 -8.65
C ARG A 312 8.68 0.38 -9.38
N THR A 313 7.93 1.46 -9.42
CA THR A 313 8.31 2.69 -10.10
C THR A 313 7.71 3.90 -9.41
N ASP A 314 8.43 4.99 -9.40
CA ASP A 314 7.97 6.33 -9.02
C ASP A 314 7.79 7.25 -10.25
N SER A 315 8.04 6.71 -11.44
CA SER A 315 7.86 7.41 -12.71
C SER A 315 6.41 7.42 -13.15
N THR A 316 5.97 8.56 -13.70
CA THR A 316 4.69 8.72 -14.40
C THR A 316 4.86 8.79 -15.91
N ARG A 317 6.07 8.54 -16.41
CA ARG A 317 6.40 8.53 -17.84
C ARG A 317 5.70 7.38 -18.56
N ILE A 318 5.28 7.63 -19.78
CA ILE A 318 4.71 6.61 -20.67
C ILE A 318 5.51 6.64 -21.98
N SER A 319 5.84 5.47 -22.52
CA SER A 319 6.56 5.36 -23.78
C SER A 319 5.73 5.94 -24.94
N PRO A 320 6.37 6.54 -25.96
CA PRO A 320 5.67 7.07 -27.13
C PRO A 320 4.79 6.04 -27.84
N VAL A 321 5.23 4.78 -27.87
CA VAL A 321 4.46 3.68 -28.47
C VAL A 321 3.16 3.44 -27.71
N ALA A 322 3.22 3.39 -26.36
CA ALA A 322 2.03 3.20 -25.55
C ALA A 322 1.08 4.40 -25.57
N GLN A 323 1.62 5.62 -25.69
CA GLN A 323 0.82 6.83 -25.89
C GLN A 323 0.03 6.78 -27.22
N ALA A 324 0.71 6.39 -28.32
CA ALA A 324 0.08 6.27 -29.64
C ALA A 324 -1.03 5.21 -29.61
N GLN A 325 -0.75 4.02 -29.08
CA GLN A 325 -1.75 2.94 -28.95
C GLN A 325 -2.95 3.37 -28.12
N ALA A 326 -2.75 4.13 -27.03
CA ALA A 326 -3.83 4.63 -26.20
C ALA A 326 -4.65 5.69 -26.95
N ALA A 327 -4.00 6.58 -27.71
CA ALA A 327 -4.69 7.60 -28.51
C ALA A 327 -5.58 6.96 -29.59
N ASP A 328 -5.09 5.94 -30.29
CA ASP A 328 -5.84 5.18 -31.29
C ASP A 328 -7.05 4.49 -30.64
N PHE A 329 -6.84 3.77 -29.54
CA PHE A 329 -7.89 3.10 -28.78
C PHE A 329 -8.98 4.08 -28.30
N ILE A 330 -8.57 5.22 -27.73
CA ILE A 330 -9.51 6.23 -27.24
C ILE A 330 -10.30 6.83 -28.39
N THR A 331 -9.65 7.15 -29.50
CA THR A 331 -10.28 7.73 -30.69
C THR A 331 -11.31 6.77 -31.29
N GLU A 332 -10.97 5.49 -31.39
CA GLU A 332 -11.86 4.45 -31.94
C GLU A 332 -13.09 4.22 -31.05
N ARG A 333 -12.89 4.18 -29.71
CA ARG A 333 -13.95 3.77 -28.78
C ARG A 333 -14.81 4.92 -28.26
N PHE A 334 -14.24 6.12 -28.11
CA PHE A 334 -14.91 7.29 -27.50
C PHE A 334 -15.03 8.48 -28.44
N GLY A 335 -14.26 8.48 -29.52
CA GLY A 335 -14.19 9.61 -30.49
C GLY A 335 -12.94 10.50 -30.27
N ALA A 336 -12.58 11.23 -31.32
CA ALA A 336 -11.35 12.04 -31.35
C ALA A 336 -11.31 13.15 -30.28
N THR A 337 -12.46 13.68 -29.87
CA THR A 337 -12.58 14.72 -28.82
C THR A 337 -12.15 14.25 -27.45
N TYR A 338 -12.18 12.93 -27.20
CA TYR A 338 -11.75 12.33 -25.94
C TYR A 338 -10.24 12.06 -25.87
N SER A 339 -9.55 12.07 -27.01
CA SER A 339 -8.10 11.82 -27.05
C SER A 339 -7.32 13.09 -26.68
N LYS A 340 -6.34 12.94 -25.80
CA LYS A 340 -5.47 14.03 -25.37
C LYS A 340 -4.19 14.02 -26.23
N HIS A 341 -4.18 14.78 -27.33
CA HIS A 341 -2.97 14.91 -28.09
C HIS A 341 -1.88 15.68 -27.31
N GLY A 342 -0.76 15.01 -27.05
CA GLY A 342 0.52 15.68 -26.79
C GLY A 342 0.73 16.29 -25.41
N ASN A 343 0.16 15.78 -24.33
CA ASN A 343 0.56 16.22 -23.00
C ASN A 343 1.94 15.66 -22.63
N LYS A 344 2.94 16.51 -22.69
CA LYS A 344 4.24 16.24 -22.07
C LYS A 344 4.01 16.19 -20.55
N VAL A 345 4.03 14.99 -19.98
CA VAL A 345 4.07 14.80 -18.52
C VAL A 345 5.46 15.25 -18.07
N LYS A 346 5.52 16.31 -17.26
CA LYS A 346 6.76 16.67 -16.57
C LYS A 346 6.99 15.62 -15.49
N ASN A 347 8.08 14.88 -15.58
CA ASN A 347 8.52 14.00 -14.50
C ASN A 347 8.84 14.84 -13.25
N ALA A 348 8.57 14.29 -12.07
CA ALA A 348 9.08 14.86 -10.84
C ALA A 348 10.62 14.85 -10.88
N SER A 349 11.24 15.91 -10.38
CA SER A 349 12.70 15.96 -10.24
C SER A 349 13.15 14.78 -9.36
N GLY A 350 14.01 13.91 -9.87
CA GLY A 350 14.53 12.73 -9.15
C GLY A 350 13.87 11.40 -9.50
N ALA A 351 12.87 11.37 -10.40
CA ALA A 351 12.33 10.10 -10.90
C ALA A 351 13.41 9.37 -11.76
N GLN A 352 13.54 8.06 -11.56
CA GLN A 352 14.41 7.22 -12.38
C GLN A 352 13.92 7.25 -13.84
N ASP A 353 14.62 7.96 -14.71
CA ASP A 353 14.25 8.14 -16.12
C ASP A 353 14.15 6.82 -16.93
N ALA A 354 14.72 5.74 -16.39
CA ALA A 354 14.70 4.41 -17.01
C ALA A 354 13.35 3.69 -16.89
N HIS A 355 12.51 4.05 -15.89
CA HIS A 355 11.24 3.37 -15.64
C HIS A 355 10.06 4.07 -16.31
N GLU A 356 9.03 3.28 -16.62
CA GLU A 356 7.72 3.78 -17.02
C GLU A 356 6.73 3.71 -15.85
N ALA A 357 5.62 4.45 -15.99
CA ALA A 357 4.45 4.31 -15.11
C ALA A 357 3.86 2.89 -15.18
N ILE A 358 3.10 2.53 -14.16
CA ILE A 358 2.34 1.27 -14.15
C ILE A 358 1.14 1.42 -15.08
N ARG A 359 1.15 0.64 -16.16
CA ARG A 359 0.13 0.64 -17.20
C ARG A 359 -0.13 -0.77 -17.75
N PRO A 360 -1.24 -1.02 -18.44
CA PRO A 360 -1.38 -2.26 -19.21
C PRO A 360 -0.29 -2.35 -20.29
N SER A 361 0.24 -3.54 -20.51
CA SER A 361 1.20 -3.79 -21.59
C SER A 361 0.57 -3.68 -22.99
N ASN A 362 -0.74 -3.90 -23.07
CA ASN A 362 -1.54 -3.70 -24.28
C ASN A 362 -2.92 -3.15 -23.89
N VAL A 363 -3.25 -1.94 -24.31
CA VAL A 363 -4.50 -1.25 -24.02
C VAL A 363 -5.72 -1.97 -24.58
N ASN A 364 -5.57 -2.73 -25.69
CA ASN A 364 -6.65 -3.50 -26.32
C ASN A 364 -7.08 -4.73 -25.51
N LEU A 365 -6.28 -5.16 -24.52
CA LEU A 365 -6.68 -6.17 -23.56
C LEU A 365 -7.56 -5.53 -22.48
N THR A 366 -8.80 -5.19 -22.84
CA THR A 366 -9.72 -4.57 -21.88
C THR A 366 -10.04 -5.52 -20.73
N PRO A 367 -10.37 -5.01 -19.53
CA PRO A 367 -10.73 -5.89 -18.40
C PRO A 367 -11.82 -6.91 -18.73
N GLU A 368 -12.81 -6.51 -19.53
CA GLU A 368 -13.91 -7.37 -19.96
C GLU A 368 -13.44 -8.50 -20.89
N SER A 369 -12.54 -8.20 -21.82
CA SER A 369 -12.03 -9.15 -22.81
C SER A 369 -11.23 -10.28 -22.20
N ILE A 370 -10.50 -10.00 -21.10
CA ILE A 370 -9.62 -10.96 -20.42
C ILE A 370 -10.16 -11.48 -19.08
N ALA A 371 -11.35 -11.05 -18.66
CA ALA A 371 -11.94 -11.41 -17.35
C ALA A 371 -11.95 -12.92 -17.07
N LYS A 372 -12.23 -13.74 -18.08
CA LYS A 372 -12.28 -15.21 -17.94
C LYS A 372 -10.93 -15.89 -17.65
N TYR A 373 -9.82 -15.18 -17.87
CA TYR A 373 -8.47 -15.69 -17.66
C TYR A 373 -7.86 -15.22 -16.33
N LEU A 374 -8.48 -14.26 -15.66
CA LEU A 374 -8.01 -13.66 -14.42
C LEU A 374 -8.78 -14.19 -13.22
N ASP A 375 -8.08 -14.39 -12.12
CA ASP A 375 -8.79 -14.53 -10.86
C ASP A 375 -9.43 -13.21 -10.41
N LYS A 376 -10.30 -13.26 -9.41
CA LYS A 376 -11.05 -12.10 -8.93
C LYS A 376 -10.15 -10.94 -8.47
N ASP A 377 -9.03 -11.24 -7.83
CA ASP A 377 -8.12 -10.22 -7.31
C ASP A 377 -7.27 -9.62 -8.45
N GLN A 378 -6.80 -10.45 -9.37
CA GLN A 378 -6.10 -10.02 -10.58
C GLN A 378 -6.98 -9.12 -11.44
N LEU A 379 -8.24 -9.51 -11.68
CA LEU A 379 -9.18 -8.71 -12.47
C LEU A 379 -9.42 -7.33 -11.82
N ARG A 380 -9.64 -7.29 -10.51
CA ARG A 380 -9.89 -6.01 -9.81
C ARG A 380 -8.71 -5.06 -9.89
N LEU A 381 -7.49 -5.56 -9.68
CA LEU A 381 -6.30 -4.72 -9.76
C LEU A 381 -6.00 -4.32 -11.20
N TYR A 382 -6.12 -5.24 -12.14
CA TYR A 382 -5.94 -4.94 -13.57
C TYR A 382 -6.93 -3.88 -14.06
N THR A 383 -8.21 -4.00 -13.71
CA THR A 383 -9.24 -3.00 -14.04
C THR A 383 -8.87 -1.62 -13.48
N LEU A 384 -8.37 -1.58 -12.24
CA LEU A 384 -7.94 -0.32 -11.63
C LEU A 384 -6.79 0.33 -12.41
N ILE A 385 -5.77 -0.47 -12.79
CA ILE A 385 -4.60 0.00 -13.55
C ILE A 385 -5.01 0.42 -14.96
N TRP A 386 -5.82 -0.38 -15.64
CA TRP A 386 -6.27 -0.12 -17.00
C TRP A 386 -7.10 1.17 -17.07
N ASN A 387 -8.10 1.32 -16.22
CA ASN A 387 -8.96 2.50 -16.17
C ASN A 387 -8.14 3.77 -15.90
N ARG A 388 -7.17 3.71 -14.96
CA ARG A 388 -6.31 4.84 -14.62
C ARG A 388 -5.41 5.24 -15.79
N PHE A 389 -4.84 4.26 -16.48
CA PHE A 389 -3.99 4.51 -17.64
C PHE A 389 -4.78 5.15 -18.78
N VAL A 390 -5.90 4.56 -19.18
CA VAL A 390 -6.74 5.10 -20.26
C VAL A 390 -7.20 6.53 -19.91
N ALA A 391 -7.73 6.73 -18.70
CA ALA A 391 -8.13 8.05 -18.23
C ALA A 391 -7.00 9.07 -18.31
N SER A 392 -5.77 8.69 -17.95
CA SER A 392 -4.60 9.58 -17.98
C SER A 392 -4.26 10.09 -19.39
N GLN A 393 -4.69 9.37 -20.43
CA GLN A 393 -4.48 9.69 -21.84
C GLN A 393 -5.70 10.37 -22.48
N MET A 394 -6.79 10.56 -21.71
CA MET A 394 -8.02 11.22 -22.18
C MET A 394 -8.02 12.72 -21.91
N ALA A 395 -8.90 13.44 -22.63
CA ALA A 395 -9.12 14.85 -22.45
C ALA A 395 -9.69 15.17 -21.06
N ALA A 396 -9.44 16.38 -20.59
CA ALA A 396 -10.00 16.87 -19.33
C ALA A 396 -11.52 16.89 -19.36
N ALA A 397 -12.14 16.61 -18.22
CA ALA A 397 -13.56 16.86 -18.04
C ALA A 397 -13.81 18.37 -17.92
N VAL A 398 -14.93 18.83 -18.48
CA VAL A 398 -15.34 20.24 -18.46
C VAL A 398 -16.66 20.37 -17.72
N PHE A 399 -16.71 21.30 -16.79
CA PHE A 399 -17.86 21.59 -15.97
C PHE A 399 -18.32 23.04 -16.19
N ASP A 400 -19.59 23.23 -16.37
CA ASP A 400 -20.18 24.53 -16.18
C ASP A 400 -20.49 24.72 -14.69
N THR A 401 -19.94 25.77 -14.10
CA THR A 401 -20.12 26.09 -12.68
C THR A 401 -20.85 27.40 -12.51
N MET A 402 -21.74 27.45 -11.54
CA MET A 402 -22.48 28.64 -11.16
C MET A 402 -22.32 28.89 -9.67
N SER A 403 -21.87 30.07 -9.29
CA SER A 403 -21.77 30.52 -7.90
C SER A 403 -22.72 31.74 -7.74
N VAL A 404 -23.56 31.68 -6.71
CA VAL A 404 -24.49 32.76 -6.40
C VAL A 404 -24.31 33.24 -4.98
N ARG A 405 -24.53 34.54 -4.78
CA ARG A 405 -24.65 35.16 -3.47
C ARG A 405 -26.03 35.76 -3.32
N LEU A 406 -26.66 35.44 -2.19
CA LEU A 406 -28.00 35.85 -1.82
C LEU A 406 -27.90 36.75 -0.60
N GLY A 407 -28.34 37.99 -0.70
CA GLY A 407 -28.21 38.95 0.36
C GLY A 407 -29.57 39.43 0.91
N GLN A 408 -29.59 39.68 2.22
CA GLN A 408 -30.69 40.36 2.92
C GLN A 408 -30.09 41.04 4.16
N ASN A 409 -30.34 42.35 4.33
CA ASN A 409 -29.91 43.15 5.48
C ASN A 409 -28.41 42.95 5.87
N GLY A 410 -27.52 42.85 4.84
CA GLY A 410 -26.09 42.59 5.04
C GLY A 410 -25.73 41.12 5.31
N ILE A 411 -26.69 40.25 5.52
CA ILE A 411 -26.46 38.81 5.66
C ILE A 411 -26.38 38.18 4.26
N VAL A 412 -25.26 37.46 4.00
CA VAL A 412 -25.00 36.84 2.70
C VAL A 412 -24.96 35.32 2.82
N PHE A 413 -25.75 34.65 1.99
CA PHE A 413 -25.66 33.20 1.76
C PHE A 413 -25.01 32.93 0.39
N ALA A 414 -24.25 31.84 0.31
CA ALA A 414 -23.60 31.39 -0.93
C ALA A 414 -24.07 29.99 -1.33
N ALA A 415 -24.35 29.81 -2.60
CA ALA A 415 -24.62 28.52 -3.20
C ALA A 415 -23.72 28.28 -4.41
N ASN A 416 -23.27 27.03 -4.58
CA ASN A 416 -22.48 26.62 -5.72
C ASN A 416 -23.17 25.47 -6.43
N GLY A 417 -23.27 25.56 -7.74
CA GLY A 417 -23.73 24.51 -8.63
C GLY A 417 -22.66 24.11 -9.61
N SER A 418 -22.72 22.86 -10.07
CA SER A 418 -21.85 22.38 -11.13
C SER A 418 -22.57 21.32 -11.96
N GLN A 419 -22.35 21.36 -13.25
CA GLN A 419 -22.89 20.42 -14.23
C GLN A 419 -21.77 19.97 -15.15
N VAL A 420 -21.70 18.68 -15.43
CA VAL A 420 -20.79 18.15 -16.43
C VAL A 420 -21.23 18.60 -17.81
N LYS A 421 -20.38 19.37 -18.50
CA LYS A 421 -20.54 19.78 -19.88
C LYS A 421 -19.94 18.79 -20.86
N PHE A 422 -18.76 18.29 -20.49
CA PHE A 422 -18.02 17.24 -21.21
C PHE A 422 -17.36 16.34 -20.19
N ASP A 423 -17.66 15.05 -20.22
CA ASP A 423 -17.17 14.11 -19.20
C ASP A 423 -15.70 13.72 -19.37
N GLY A 424 -15.15 13.81 -20.61
CA GLY A 424 -13.74 13.54 -20.86
C GLY A 424 -13.28 12.21 -20.26
N TYR A 425 -12.20 12.24 -19.44
CA TYR A 425 -11.66 11.04 -18.78
C TYR A 425 -12.65 10.36 -17.82
N MET A 426 -13.68 11.05 -17.36
CA MET A 426 -14.67 10.50 -16.44
C MET A 426 -15.55 9.41 -17.09
N ALA A 427 -15.57 9.32 -18.43
CA ALA A 427 -16.21 8.23 -19.16
C ALA A 427 -15.64 6.85 -18.78
N VAL A 428 -14.36 6.80 -18.34
CA VAL A 428 -13.66 5.54 -17.95
C VAL A 428 -13.36 5.51 -16.46
N TYR A 429 -13.02 6.67 -15.88
CA TYR A 429 -12.57 6.78 -14.50
C TYR A 429 -13.51 7.70 -13.73
N ASN A 430 -14.62 7.14 -13.28
CA ASN A 430 -15.70 7.90 -12.65
C ASN A 430 -15.34 8.20 -11.18
N ASP A 431 -14.96 9.43 -10.91
CA ASP A 431 -14.98 10.03 -9.58
C ASP A 431 -16.35 10.72 -9.45
N ALA A 432 -17.25 10.10 -8.72
CA ALA A 432 -18.66 10.49 -8.64
C ALA A 432 -18.89 11.93 -8.14
N ASP A 433 -18.67 12.92 -8.99
CA ASP A 433 -19.24 14.26 -8.80
C ASP A 433 -20.70 14.21 -9.24
N LYS A 434 -21.58 14.27 -8.27
CA LYS A 434 -23.01 14.40 -8.53
C LYS A 434 -23.24 15.79 -9.14
N ASN A 435 -23.90 15.86 -10.30
CA ASN A 435 -24.41 17.11 -10.82
C ASN A 435 -25.29 17.78 -9.76
N LYS A 436 -24.87 18.95 -9.30
CA LYS A 436 -25.62 19.79 -8.38
C LYS A 436 -26.03 21.05 -9.15
N MET A 437 -27.17 20.97 -9.82
CA MET A 437 -27.68 22.15 -10.57
C MET A 437 -28.34 23.15 -9.63
N LEU A 438 -28.02 24.42 -9.82
CA LEU A 438 -28.80 25.50 -9.27
C LEU A 438 -29.88 25.91 -10.29
N PRO A 439 -31.03 26.48 -9.85
CA PRO A 439 -31.95 27.16 -10.76
C PRO A 439 -31.22 28.25 -11.55
N ASP A 440 -31.68 28.53 -12.73
CA ASP A 440 -31.17 29.68 -13.48
C ASP A 440 -31.57 30.99 -12.78
N MET A 441 -30.58 31.84 -12.53
CA MET A 441 -30.71 33.07 -11.76
C MET A 441 -29.84 34.16 -12.37
N GLU A 442 -30.37 35.39 -12.37
CA GLU A 442 -29.61 36.58 -12.74
C GLU A 442 -29.46 37.50 -11.52
N GLN A 443 -28.52 38.43 -11.61
CA GLN A 443 -28.34 39.46 -10.61
C GLN A 443 -29.64 40.29 -10.51
N VAL A 444 -30.02 40.74 -9.30
CA VAL A 444 -31.26 41.39 -8.90
C VAL A 444 -32.52 40.53 -8.92
N ASP A 445 -32.40 39.22 -9.23
CA ASP A 445 -33.52 38.30 -9.02
C ASP A 445 -33.85 38.17 -7.52
N THR A 446 -35.11 37.86 -7.21
CA THR A 446 -35.54 37.52 -5.86
C THR A 446 -35.73 36.01 -5.73
N VAL A 447 -35.25 35.47 -4.62
CA VAL A 447 -35.46 34.08 -4.20
C VAL A 447 -36.06 34.06 -2.81
N VAL A 448 -36.89 33.06 -2.54
CA VAL A 448 -37.62 32.95 -1.28
C VAL A 448 -36.95 31.91 -0.38
N ARG A 449 -36.62 32.29 0.84
CA ARG A 449 -36.16 31.39 1.87
C ARG A 449 -37.28 30.48 2.37
N ALA A 450 -37.10 29.18 2.32
CA ALA A 450 -38.09 28.22 2.77
C ALA A 450 -37.82 27.70 4.20
N SER A 451 -36.56 27.63 4.57
CA SER A 451 -36.11 27.19 5.92
C SER A 451 -34.69 27.63 6.18
N THR A 452 -34.37 27.79 7.45
CA THR A 452 -33.00 28.04 7.95
C THR A 452 -32.67 27.02 9.01
N ASN A 453 -31.49 26.42 8.94
CA ASN A 453 -31.04 25.38 9.82
C ASN A 453 -29.67 25.74 10.40
N PRO A 454 -29.59 26.31 11.61
CA PRO A 454 -28.34 26.51 12.32
C PRO A 454 -27.89 25.19 12.95
N GLU A 455 -26.62 24.81 12.78
CA GLU A 455 -26.04 23.59 13.35
C GLU A 455 -24.76 23.91 14.10
N GLN A 456 -24.66 23.37 15.32
CA GLN A 456 -23.47 23.41 16.14
C GLN A 456 -22.50 22.30 15.72
N HIS A 457 -21.25 22.63 15.61
CA HIS A 457 -20.16 21.71 15.29
C HIS A 457 -18.97 21.92 16.21
N PHE A 458 -18.16 20.89 16.33
CA PHE A 458 -16.87 20.97 16.96
C PHE A 458 -15.80 20.47 16.00
N THR A 459 -14.66 21.16 15.95
CA THR A 459 -13.53 20.68 15.16
C THR A 459 -13.14 19.28 15.60
N GLN A 460 -12.71 18.46 14.64
CA GLN A 460 -12.32 17.08 14.89
C GLN A 460 -10.80 16.93 14.85
N PRO A 461 -10.22 16.03 15.65
CA PRO A 461 -8.80 15.75 15.58
C PRO A 461 -8.42 15.18 14.22
N PRO A 462 -7.14 15.29 13.82
CA PRO A 462 -6.69 14.70 12.58
C PRO A 462 -6.90 13.18 12.60
N ALA A 463 -7.29 12.62 11.46
CA ALA A 463 -7.54 11.19 11.38
C ALA A 463 -6.24 10.38 11.52
N ARG A 464 -6.31 9.24 12.23
CA ARG A 464 -5.22 8.25 12.27
C ARG A 464 -4.83 7.80 10.86
N TYR A 465 -3.57 7.46 10.68
CA TYR A 465 -3.10 6.96 9.39
C TYR A 465 -3.75 5.62 9.01
N SER A 466 -4.16 5.52 7.75
CA SER A 466 -4.39 4.23 7.07
C SER A 466 -3.10 3.79 6.37
N GLU A 467 -3.05 2.56 5.81
CA GLU A 467 -1.92 2.16 4.94
C GLU A 467 -1.71 3.17 3.80
N ALA A 468 -2.80 3.61 3.16
CA ALA A 468 -2.75 4.57 2.05
C ALA A 468 -2.20 5.94 2.47
N THR A 469 -2.73 6.52 3.57
CA THR A 469 -2.31 7.86 4.00
C THR A 469 -0.89 7.85 4.59
N LEU A 470 -0.45 6.73 5.20
CA LEU A 470 0.93 6.60 5.66
C LEU A 470 1.91 6.55 4.48
N ILE A 471 1.60 5.78 3.43
CA ILE A 471 2.43 5.74 2.21
C ILE A 471 2.51 7.12 1.59
N LYS A 472 1.38 7.82 1.47
CA LYS A 472 1.34 9.19 0.95
C LYS A 472 2.26 10.12 1.74
N THR A 473 2.17 10.10 3.07
CA THR A 473 3.00 10.94 3.93
C THR A 473 4.49 10.57 3.83
N LEU A 474 4.83 9.28 3.74
CA LEU A 474 6.20 8.84 3.54
C LEU A 474 6.75 9.35 2.19
N GLU A 475 6.00 9.21 1.12
CA GLU A 475 6.36 9.67 -0.23
C GLU A 475 6.53 11.20 -0.30
N GLU A 476 5.55 11.96 0.22
CA GLU A 476 5.59 13.43 0.25
C GLU A 476 6.79 13.97 1.04
N ASN A 477 7.26 13.22 2.02
CA ASN A 477 8.46 13.56 2.80
C ASN A 477 9.75 12.94 2.23
N GLY A 478 9.72 12.26 1.09
CA GLY A 478 10.89 11.63 0.48
C GLY A 478 11.43 10.41 1.21
N VAL A 479 10.67 9.86 2.18
CA VAL A 479 11.05 8.72 3.03
C VAL A 479 10.59 7.40 2.41
N GLY A 480 11.54 6.51 2.15
CA GLY A 480 11.27 5.24 1.48
C GLY A 480 11.24 5.35 -0.04
N ARG A 481 11.07 4.22 -0.71
CA ARG A 481 11.03 4.08 -2.17
C ARG A 481 10.03 2.96 -2.53
N PRO A 482 9.66 2.78 -3.80
CA PRO A 482 8.72 1.75 -4.25
C PRO A 482 8.96 0.36 -3.68
N SER A 483 10.22 -0.01 -3.46
CA SER A 483 10.60 -1.31 -2.89
C SER A 483 10.42 -1.42 -1.37
N THR A 484 10.31 -0.31 -0.63
CA THR A 484 10.33 -0.29 0.85
C THR A 484 8.99 -0.02 1.52
N TYR A 485 8.01 0.60 0.85
CA TYR A 485 6.72 0.94 1.47
C TYR A 485 6.00 -0.28 2.06
N ALA A 486 5.76 -1.31 1.25
CA ALA A 486 5.07 -2.51 1.69
C ALA A 486 5.83 -3.29 2.79
N PRO A 487 7.15 -3.54 2.66
CA PRO A 487 7.94 -4.19 3.72
C PRO A 487 7.96 -3.41 5.04
N THR A 488 8.02 -2.08 4.99
CA THR A 488 7.99 -1.23 6.19
C THR A 488 6.68 -1.39 6.95
N ILE A 489 5.55 -1.23 6.25
CA ILE A 489 4.21 -1.38 6.83
C ILE A 489 4.01 -2.79 7.38
N GLU A 490 4.48 -3.82 6.68
CA GLU A 490 4.43 -5.20 7.19
C GLU A 490 5.29 -5.37 8.45
N THR A 491 6.47 -4.79 8.47
CA THR A 491 7.43 -4.95 9.57
C THR A 491 6.91 -4.33 10.86
N ILE A 492 6.42 -3.09 10.85
CA ILE A 492 5.90 -2.42 12.06
C ILE A 492 4.69 -3.16 12.65
N GLN A 493 3.84 -3.77 11.80
CA GLN A 493 2.74 -4.62 12.23
C GLN A 493 3.22 -5.98 12.76
N LYS A 494 4.16 -6.63 12.06
CA LYS A 494 4.71 -7.94 12.44
C LYS A 494 5.50 -7.88 13.74
N ARG A 495 6.12 -6.74 14.05
CA ARG A 495 6.81 -6.48 15.31
C ARG A 495 5.86 -6.07 16.43
N TYR A 496 4.57 -5.93 16.12
CA TYR A 496 3.57 -5.48 17.05
C TYR A 496 3.86 -4.07 17.62
N TYR A 497 4.48 -3.22 16.82
CA TYR A 497 4.67 -1.81 17.18
C TYR A 497 3.39 -1.02 16.97
N VAL A 498 2.62 -1.44 15.98
CA VAL A 498 1.30 -0.90 15.66
C VAL A 498 0.30 -2.02 15.43
N LYS A 499 -0.96 -1.78 15.73
CA LYS A 499 -2.10 -2.62 15.35
C LYS A 499 -2.97 -1.88 14.34
N LEU A 500 -3.71 -2.62 13.54
CA LEU A 500 -4.68 -2.05 12.60
C LEU A 500 -6.09 -2.27 13.16
N ALA A 501 -6.76 -1.17 13.56
CA ALA A 501 -8.14 -1.15 14.01
C ALA A 501 -8.97 -0.30 13.04
N ALA A 502 -10.10 -0.80 12.59
CA ALA A 502 -10.95 -0.13 11.60
C ALA A 502 -10.19 0.45 10.39
N LYS A 503 -9.19 -0.28 9.88
CA LYS A 503 -8.28 0.13 8.79
C LYS A 503 -7.37 1.33 9.13
N ARG A 504 -7.21 1.68 10.39
CA ARG A 504 -6.34 2.74 10.88
C ARG A 504 -5.27 2.17 11.79
N PHE A 505 -4.08 2.75 11.74
CA PHE A 505 -2.99 2.38 12.64
C PHE A 505 -3.19 3.02 14.00
N GLU A 506 -3.02 2.20 15.03
CA GLU A 506 -2.90 2.62 16.42
C GLU A 506 -1.57 2.11 16.96
N PRO A 507 -0.78 2.93 17.66
CA PRO A 507 0.42 2.45 18.31
C PRO A 507 0.06 1.44 19.39
N THR A 508 1.01 0.59 19.73
CA THR A 508 0.93 -0.27 20.91
C THR A 508 1.88 0.28 21.96
N GLU A 509 1.68 -0.09 23.22
CA GLU A 509 2.60 0.22 24.30
C GLU A 509 4.07 -0.15 23.96
N LEU A 510 4.27 -1.30 23.33
CA LEU A 510 5.59 -1.72 22.87
C LEU A 510 6.14 -0.77 21.79
N GLY A 511 5.29 -0.32 20.88
CA GLY A 511 5.67 0.65 19.85
C GLY A 511 6.07 1.99 20.45
N GLU A 512 5.33 2.48 21.44
CA GLU A 512 5.63 3.72 22.16
C GLU A 512 6.94 3.63 22.92
N ILE A 513 7.19 2.53 23.64
CA ILE A 513 8.45 2.28 24.35
C ILE A 513 9.63 2.29 23.37
N VAL A 514 9.53 1.52 22.27
CA VAL A 514 10.61 1.44 21.27
C VAL A 514 10.83 2.80 20.61
N ASN A 515 9.77 3.51 20.24
CA ASN A 515 9.90 4.84 19.65
C ASN A 515 10.56 5.84 20.60
N LYS A 516 10.16 5.86 21.88
CA LYS A 516 10.76 6.72 22.89
C LYS A 516 12.27 6.51 22.99
N LEU A 517 12.71 5.25 23.08
CA LEU A 517 14.13 4.92 23.15
C LEU A 517 14.89 5.31 21.89
N ILE A 518 14.29 5.09 20.70
CA ILE A 518 14.95 5.47 19.44
C ILE A 518 15.03 6.98 19.29
N VAL A 519 13.98 7.71 19.65
CA VAL A 519 13.98 9.19 19.63
C VAL A 519 15.03 9.77 20.58
N GLU A 520 15.19 9.19 21.76
CA GLU A 520 16.12 9.66 22.79
C GLU A 520 17.58 9.41 22.45
N PHE A 521 17.91 8.20 21.96
CA PHE A 521 19.30 7.76 21.75
C PHE A 521 19.77 7.82 20.29
N PHE A 522 18.85 7.83 19.32
CA PHE A 522 19.12 7.81 17.89
C PHE A 522 18.24 8.81 17.14
N PRO A 523 18.30 10.10 17.48
CA PRO A 523 17.40 11.11 16.93
C PRO A 523 17.46 11.21 15.40
N ASP A 524 18.65 11.02 14.80
CA ASP A 524 18.82 11.08 13.35
C ASP A 524 18.09 9.94 12.63
N ILE A 525 18.04 8.74 13.23
CA ILE A 525 17.36 7.57 12.65
C ILE A 525 15.84 7.80 12.51
N VAL A 526 15.25 8.61 13.37
CA VAL A 526 13.81 8.92 13.33
C VAL A 526 13.51 10.30 12.73
N ASN A 527 14.55 11.03 12.36
CA ASN A 527 14.41 12.33 11.71
C ASN A 527 13.96 12.13 10.25
N VAL A 528 12.81 12.72 9.91
CA VAL A 528 12.20 12.62 8.57
C VAL A 528 13.14 13.20 7.51
N LYS A 529 13.66 14.42 7.75
CA LYS A 529 14.54 15.11 6.81
C LYS A 529 15.85 14.35 6.61
N PHE A 530 16.50 13.93 7.70
CA PHE A 530 17.74 13.14 7.62
C PHE A 530 17.55 11.84 6.82
N THR A 531 16.42 11.14 7.05
CA THR A 531 16.12 9.91 6.31
C THR A 531 15.84 10.20 4.83
N ALA A 532 15.15 11.28 4.52
CA ALA A 532 14.91 11.71 3.14
C ALA A 532 16.22 12.10 2.42
N ASP A 533 17.08 12.87 3.07
CA ASP A 533 18.40 13.24 2.54
C ASP A 533 19.27 11.99 2.29
N MET A 534 19.19 11.00 3.17
CA MET A 534 19.89 9.71 2.99
C MET A 534 19.34 8.91 1.80
N GLU A 535 18.00 8.88 1.61
CA GLU A 535 17.39 8.25 0.44
C GLU A 535 17.83 8.96 -0.85
N GLN A 536 17.93 10.29 -0.84
CA GLN A 536 18.43 11.07 -1.97
C GLN A 536 19.92 10.76 -2.28
N LYS A 537 20.76 10.68 -1.25
CA LYS A 537 22.18 10.27 -1.45
C LYS A 537 22.31 8.88 -2.05
N LEU A 538 21.45 7.93 -1.68
CA LEU A 538 21.41 6.61 -2.28
C LEU A 538 20.96 6.66 -3.76
N ASP A 539 20.06 7.57 -4.11
CA ASP A 539 19.69 7.79 -5.53
C ASP A 539 20.81 8.51 -6.30
N ASP A 540 21.57 9.41 -5.65
CA ASP A 540 22.74 10.05 -6.25
C ASP A 540 23.89 9.04 -6.52
N VAL A 541 24.04 8.00 -5.68
CA VAL A 541 24.93 6.86 -5.97
C VAL A 541 24.44 6.10 -7.20
N GLU A 542 23.15 5.89 -7.37
CA GLU A 542 22.54 5.17 -8.48
C GLU A 542 22.85 5.78 -9.86
N ILE A 543 23.04 7.10 -9.90
CA ILE A 543 23.40 7.85 -11.11
C ILE A 543 24.90 8.26 -11.17
N GLY A 544 25.72 7.66 -10.31
CA GLY A 544 27.18 7.86 -10.31
C GLY A 544 27.68 9.22 -9.81
N LYS A 545 26.81 10.02 -9.14
CA LYS A 545 27.21 11.33 -8.59
C LYS A 545 27.94 11.24 -7.25
N GLU A 546 27.66 10.19 -6.47
CA GLU A 546 28.21 9.98 -5.14
C GLU A 546 28.86 8.59 -5.04
N GLN A 547 29.92 8.50 -4.24
CA GLN A 547 30.55 7.21 -3.91
C GLN A 547 29.86 6.62 -2.69
N TRP A 548 29.38 5.39 -2.79
CA TRP A 548 28.60 4.77 -1.72
C TRP A 548 29.36 4.64 -0.39
N GLN A 549 30.69 4.44 -0.42
CA GLN A 549 31.53 4.38 0.78
C GLN A 549 31.52 5.71 1.55
N LYS A 550 31.57 6.86 0.84
CA LYS A 550 31.47 8.18 1.46
C LYS A 550 30.11 8.42 2.12
N VAL A 551 29.04 7.94 1.45
CA VAL A 551 27.67 8.01 2.03
C VAL A 551 27.60 7.21 3.32
N ILE A 552 28.15 5.99 3.35
CA ILE A 552 28.19 5.15 4.54
C ILE A 552 29.04 5.76 5.65
N ASP A 553 30.24 6.25 5.31
CA ASP A 553 31.14 6.87 6.29
C ASP A 553 30.51 8.11 6.96
N GLY A 554 29.96 8.99 6.15
CA GLY A 554 29.26 10.19 6.65
C GLY A 554 28.06 9.89 7.55
N PHE A 555 27.44 8.71 7.39
CA PHE A 555 26.42 8.21 8.31
C PHE A 555 27.02 7.54 9.55
N TYR A 556 28.03 6.68 9.37
CA TYR A 556 28.49 5.80 10.43
C TYR A 556 29.26 6.54 11.55
N GLN A 557 30.04 7.57 11.20
CA GLN A 557 30.83 8.28 12.22
C GLN A 557 29.96 8.91 13.32
N PRO A 558 28.93 9.72 13.05
CA PRO A 558 28.03 10.23 14.09
C PRO A 558 27.23 9.11 14.76
N PHE A 559 26.76 8.11 13.98
CA PHE A 559 25.99 7.00 14.51
C PHE A 559 26.75 6.13 15.52
N LYS A 560 28.07 5.97 15.37
CA LYS A 560 28.94 5.25 16.31
C LYS A 560 28.95 5.92 17.69
N VAL A 561 28.91 7.25 17.73
CA VAL A 561 28.86 8.03 18.99
C VAL A 561 27.50 7.80 19.68
N GLU A 562 26.41 7.85 18.92
CA GLU A 562 25.07 7.56 19.45
C GLU A 562 24.96 6.14 19.99
N LEU A 563 25.55 5.14 19.30
CA LEU A 563 25.59 3.75 19.76
C LEU A 563 26.30 3.61 21.12
N SER A 564 27.47 4.19 21.25
CA SER A 564 28.23 4.14 22.53
C SER A 564 27.42 4.73 23.66
N LYS A 565 26.81 5.91 23.44
CA LYS A 565 25.91 6.55 24.40
C LYS A 565 24.72 5.66 24.78
N ALA A 566 24.09 5.02 23.78
CA ALA A 566 22.93 4.14 24.01
C ALA A 566 23.31 2.89 24.80
N GLU A 567 24.45 2.27 24.52
CA GLU A 567 24.93 1.10 25.25
C GLU A 567 25.17 1.38 26.74
N GLU A 568 25.73 2.54 27.05
CA GLU A 568 26.06 2.98 28.40
C GLU A 568 24.84 3.50 29.18
N GLN A 569 24.08 4.41 28.58
CA GLN A 569 23.09 5.22 29.29
C GLN A 569 21.65 4.69 29.17
N MET A 570 21.34 3.85 28.16
CA MET A 570 19.98 3.32 28.01
C MET A 570 19.63 2.41 29.18
N GLU A 571 18.62 2.74 29.94
CA GLU A 571 18.12 1.94 31.05
C GLU A 571 17.36 0.70 30.57
N LYS A 572 17.35 -0.35 31.41
CA LYS A 572 16.55 -1.53 31.15
C LYS A 572 15.09 -1.28 31.50
N ILE A 573 14.22 -1.33 30.49
CA ILE A 573 12.79 -1.21 30.68
C ILE A 573 12.20 -2.59 30.94
N GLN A 574 11.62 -2.78 32.13
CA GLN A 574 10.82 -3.96 32.43
C GLN A 574 9.37 -3.67 32.07
N ILE A 575 8.87 -4.35 31.04
CA ILE A 575 7.42 -4.34 30.76
C ILE A 575 6.77 -5.11 31.91
N LYS A 576 6.05 -4.40 32.79
CA LYS A 576 5.32 -5.03 33.89
C LYS A 576 4.25 -5.95 33.33
N ASP A 577 4.25 -7.19 33.85
CA ASP A 577 3.14 -8.10 33.57
C ASP A 577 1.89 -7.59 34.29
N GLU A 578 0.77 -7.42 33.57
CA GLU A 578 -0.51 -7.00 34.16
C GLU A 578 -1.19 -8.23 34.77
N PRO A 579 -1.70 -8.19 36.02
CA PRO A 579 -2.52 -9.26 36.56
C PRO A 579 -3.70 -9.58 35.65
N ALA A 580 -3.96 -10.86 35.43
CA ALA A 580 -5.08 -11.31 34.59
C ALA A 580 -6.39 -11.42 35.37
N GLY A 581 -6.33 -11.34 36.71
CA GLY A 581 -7.48 -11.41 37.59
C GLY A 581 -8.04 -12.83 37.81
N PHE A 582 -7.26 -13.87 37.45
CA PHE A 582 -7.62 -15.27 37.70
C PHE A 582 -6.35 -16.13 37.85
N ASP A 583 -6.50 -17.28 38.50
CA ASP A 583 -5.39 -18.19 38.78
C ASP A 583 -5.16 -19.22 37.69
N CYS A 584 -3.93 -19.74 37.65
CA CYS A 584 -3.52 -20.81 36.75
C CYS A 584 -4.19 -22.13 37.11
N ASP A 585 -4.93 -22.72 36.20
CA ASP A 585 -5.62 -24.01 36.36
C ASP A 585 -4.66 -25.21 36.49
N VAL A 586 -3.35 -25.02 36.24
CA VAL A 586 -2.35 -26.08 36.35
C VAL A 586 -1.62 -26.07 37.69
N CYS A 587 -1.29 -24.88 38.22
CA CYS A 587 -0.44 -24.78 39.42
C CYS A 587 -0.97 -23.80 40.48
N GLY A 588 -2.14 -23.16 40.29
CA GLY A 588 -2.78 -22.27 41.23
C GLY A 588 -2.12 -20.88 41.41
N HIS A 589 -1.01 -20.59 40.73
CA HIS A 589 -0.43 -19.24 40.78
C HIS A 589 -1.20 -18.28 39.89
N GLU A 590 -1.13 -16.98 40.19
CA GLU A 590 -1.79 -15.94 39.41
C GLU A 590 -1.42 -16.00 37.91
N MET A 591 -2.40 -15.85 37.04
CA MET A 591 -2.16 -15.61 35.62
C MET A 591 -1.89 -14.13 35.37
N VAL A 592 -0.94 -13.86 34.49
CA VAL A 592 -0.54 -12.50 34.08
C VAL A 592 -0.67 -12.32 32.59
N ILE A 593 -0.94 -11.12 32.17
CA ILE A 593 -0.99 -10.74 30.77
C ILE A 593 0.43 -10.43 30.30
N LYS A 594 0.98 -11.29 29.44
CA LYS A 594 2.29 -11.09 28.81
C LYS A 594 2.16 -10.67 27.35
N LEU A 595 3.08 -9.84 26.91
CA LEU A 595 3.16 -9.43 25.51
C LEU A 595 4.01 -10.47 24.74
N GLY A 596 3.37 -11.26 23.87
CA GLY A 596 4.02 -12.22 22.99
C GLY A 596 4.33 -11.67 21.60
N ARG A 597 4.88 -12.53 20.74
CA ARG A 597 5.16 -12.20 19.34
C ARG A 597 3.89 -11.86 18.53
N PHE A 598 2.76 -12.39 18.93
CA PHE A 598 1.48 -12.25 18.23
C PHE A 598 0.45 -11.39 18.99
N GLY A 599 0.88 -10.67 20.02
CA GLY A 599 0.04 -9.85 20.88
C GLY A 599 0.04 -10.31 22.33
N LYS A 600 -0.83 -9.71 23.13
CA LYS A 600 -1.03 -10.07 24.55
C LYS A 600 -1.63 -11.48 24.67
N PHE A 601 -1.19 -12.22 25.68
CA PHE A 601 -1.70 -13.55 26.04
C PHE A 601 -1.60 -13.76 27.56
N TYR A 602 -2.39 -14.66 28.10
CA TYR A 602 -2.28 -15.04 29.50
C TYR A 602 -1.16 -16.05 29.69
N ALA A 603 -0.32 -15.84 30.69
CA ALA A 603 0.76 -16.75 31.08
C ALA A 603 0.75 -16.91 32.60
N CYS A 604 1.15 -18.07 33.07
CA CYS A 604 1.35 -18.29 34.50
C CYS A 604 2.52 -17.44 35.01
N SER A 605 2.34 -16.76 36.15
CA SER A 605 3.39 -15.99 36.82
C SER A 605 4.57 -16.86 37.31
N ASN A 606 4.32 -18.15 37.55
CA ASN A 606 5.31 -19.14 38.00
C ASN A 606 6.17 -19.69 36.85
N PHE A 607 6.35 -18.96 35.75
CA PHE A 607 7.30 -19.35 34.71
C PHE A 607 8.74 -19.16 35.22
N PRO A 608 9.67 -20.11 34.99
CA PRO A 608 9.64 -21.25 34.05
C PRO A 608 9.08 -22.57 34.58
N ASP A 609 8.74 -22.67 35.85
CA ASP A 609 8.31 -23.93 36.48
C ASP A 609 6.89 -24.34 35.97
N CYS A 610 6.00 -23.37 35.76
CA CYS A 610 4.75 -23.58 35.08
C CYS A 610 4.75 -22.83 33.73
N ARG A 611 4.54 -23.56 32.65
CA ARG A 611 4.53 -23.00 31.30
C ARG A 611 3.13 -22.83 30.72
N ASN A 612 2.12 -22.83 31.58
CA ASN A 612 0.74 -22.68 31.15
C ASN A 612 0.49 -21.32 30.50
N THR A 613 -0.11 -21.33 29.33
CA THR A 613 -0.45 -20.12 28.58
C THR A 613 -1.83 -20.25 27.97
N LYS A 614 -2.63 -19.17 28.00
CA LYS A 614 -3.94 -19.09 27.36
C LYS A 614 -4.00 -17.88 26.42
N GLN A 615 -4.71 -18.04 25.32
CA GLN A 615 -4.99 -16.89 24.45
C GLN A 615 -6.02 -15.96 25.11
N ILE A 616 -5.85 -14.65 24.98
CA ILE A 616 -6.89 -13.71 25.34
C ILE A 616 -8.00 -13.82 24.31
N THR A 617 -9.12 -14.41 24.71
CA THR A 617 -10.29 -14.63 23.87
C THR A 617 -11.33 -13.56 24.18
N LYS A 618 -12.01 -13.10 23.14
CA LYS A 618 -13.12 -12.17 23.29
C LYS A 618 -14.42 -12.95 23.28
N GLU A 619 -15.05 -13.03 24.44
CA GLU A 619 -16.39 -13.58 24.58
C GLU A 619 -17.40 -12.65 23.90
N ILE A 620 -18.41 -13.23 23.28
CA ILE A 620 -19.48 -12.47 22.62
C ILE A 620 -20.76 -12.43 23.45
N GLY A 621 -20.72 -12.97 24.68
CA GLY A 621 -21.87 -13.02 25.60
C GLY A 621 -22.96 -14.01 25.18
N VAL A 622 -22.60 -15.04 24.44
CA VAL A 622 -23.53 -16.07 23.95
C VAL A 622 -23.06 -17.43 24.42
N THR A 623 -23.92 -18.14 25.15
CA THR A 623 -23.71 -19.53 25.54
C THR A 623 -23.65 -20.43 24.29
N CYS A 624 -22.74 -21.39 24.25
CA CYS A 624 -22.58 -22.27 23.12
C CYS A 624 -23.88 -23.03 22.79
N PRO A 625 -24.43 -22.90 21.59
CA PRO A 625 -25.72 -23.51 21.24
C PRO A 625 -25.65 -25.04 21.15
N VAL A 626 -24.44 -25.63 21.06
CA VAL A 626 -24.27 -27.07 20.95
C VAL A 626 -24.08 -27.74 22.33
N CYS A 627 -23.10 -27.27 23.13
CA CYS A 627 -22.85 -27.91 24.43
C CYS A 627 -23.59 -27.27 25.59
N GLN A 628 -24.14 -26.08 25.43
CA GLN A 628 -24.86 -25.29 26.46
C GLN A 628 -24.10 -25.05 27.79
N LYS A 629 -22.80 -25.37 27.80
CA LYS A 629 -21.91 -25.27 28.98
C LYS A 629 -20.78 -24.27 28.79
N GLY A 630 -20.30 -24.07 27.54
CA GLY A 630 -19.24 -23.14 27.20
C GLY A 630 -19.78 -21.83 26.65
N GLN A 631 -18.91 -20.83 26.54
CA GLN A 631 -19.20 -19.55 25.90
C GLN A 631 -18.71 -19.53 24.44
N VAL A 632 -19.41 -18.80 23.61
CA VAL A 632 -18.95 -18.55 22.25
C VAL A 632 -17.92 -17.42 22.24
N ILE A 633 -16.75 -17.69 21.68
CA ILE A 633 -15.61 -16.77 21.63
C ILE A 633 -15.20 -16.47 20.19
N GLU A 634 -14.65 -15.26 19.97
CA GLU A 634 -14.02 -14.89 18.72
C GLU A 634 -12.67 -15.61 18.56
N ARG A 635 -12.48 -16.32 17.44
CA ARG A 635 -11.25 -17.02 17.08
C ARG A 635 -10.77 -16.59 15.71
N LYS A 636 -9.47 -16.79 15.42
CA LYS A 636 -8.90 -16.57 14.10
C LYS A 636 -8.40 -17.89 13.51
N SER A 637 -8.79 -18.16 12.27
CA SER A 637 -8.31 -19.31 11.51
C SER A 637 -6.83 -19.17 11.14
N LYS A 638 -6.17 -20.25 10.69
CA LYS A 638 -4.78 -20.22 10.17
C LYS A 638 -4.57 -19.16 9.05
N ARG A 639 -5.64 -18.78 8.35
CA ARG A 639 -5.64 -17.72 7.31
C ARG A 639 -6.02 -16.35 7.88
N ASN A 640 -5.95 -16.16 9.21
CA ASN A 640 -6.30 -14.92 9.93
C ASN A 640 -7.74 -14.42 9.70
N ARG A 641 -8.66 -15.33 9.39
CA ARG A 641 -10.08 -15.04 9.18
C ARG A 641 -10.82 -15.25 10.50
N LEU A 642 -11.63 -14.26 10.91
CA LEU A 642 -12.46 -14.34 12.11
C LEU A 642 -13.53 -15.42 11.96
N PHE A 643 -13.71 -16.21 12.99
CA PHE A 643 -14.81 -17.16 13.16
C PHE A 643 -15.16 -17.24 14.65
N TYR A 644 -16.29 -17.81 14.94
CA TYR A 644 -16.80 -17.99 16.30
C TYR A 644 -16.73 -19.48 16.67
N GLY A 645 -16.33 -19.80 17.87
CA GLY A 645 -16.21 -21.17 18.33
C GLY A 645 -16.47 -21.29 19.83
N CYS A 646 -16.72 -22.48 20.30
CA CYS A 646 -16.84 -22.74 21.72
C CYS A 646 -15.47 -22.63 22.42
N ASP A 647 -15.46 -22.05 23.63
CA ASP A 647 -14.26 -21.94 24.48
C ASP A 647 -13.81 -23.32 24.99
N ARG A 648 -14.71 -24.30 25.04
CA ARG A 648 -14.46 -25.70 25.47
C ARG A 648 -13.88 -26.60 24.38
N TYR A 649 -13.36 -26.06 23.29
CA TYR A 649 -12.66 -26.90 22.33
C TYR A 649 -11.40 -27.54 22.96
N PRO A 650 -11.10 -28.83 22.77
CA PRO A 650 -11.69 -29.75 21.80
C PRO A 650 -12.94 -30.53 22.28
N GLU A 651 -13.37 -30.39 23.52
CA GLU A 651 -14.56 -31.09 24.06
C GLU A 651 -15.86 -30.74 23.32
N CYS A 652 -15.92 -29.51 22.79
CA CYS A 652 -17.01 -29.04 21.94
C CYS A 652 -16.45 -28.40 20.67
N GLU A 653 -16.78 -28.98 19.53
CA GLU A 653 -16.28 -28.55 18.20
C GLU A 653 -17.16 -27.49 17.53
N PHE A 654 -18.07 -26.85 18.26
CA PHE A 654 -18.91 -25.80 17.71
C PHE A 654 -18.10 -24.71 17.02
N THR A 655 -18.43 -24.41 15.76
CA THR A 655 -17.85 -23.31 14.98
C THR A 655 -18.90 -22.64 14.09
N SER A 656 -18.80 -21.32 13.94
CA SER A 656 -19.63 -20.53 13.03
C SER A 656 -18.81 -19.43 12.37
N TRP A 657 -19.02 -19.20 11.06
CA TRP A 657 -18.39 -18.07 10.36
C TRP A 657 -19.13 -16.74 10.57
N ASP A 658 -20.43 -16.81 10.87
CA ASP A 658 -21.24 -15.65 11.19
C ASP A 658 -21.46 -15.59 12.72
N LYS A 659 -21.68 -14.39 13.26
CA LYS A 659 -21.76 -14.18 14.72
C LYS A 659 -23.07 -14.76 15.29
N PRO A 660 -23.03 -15.78 16.16
CA PRO A 660 -24.22 -16.26 16.86
C PRO A 660 -24.86 -15.18 17.74
N VAL A 661 -26.20 -15.12 17.80
CA VAL A 661 -26.95 -14.09 18.55
C VAL A 661 -27.60 -14.59 19.84
N GLY A 662 -27.35 -15.85 20.24
CA GLY A 662 -27.87 -16.42 21.50
C GLY A 662 -29.37 -16.72 21.50
N ARG A 663 -30.00 -16.79 20.33
CA ARG A 663 -31.42 -17.15 20.15
C ARG A 663 -31.55 -18.32 19.17
N SER A 664 -32.56 -19.15 19.39
CA SER A 664 -32.92 -20.25 18.47
C SER A 664 -33.89 -19.76 17.40
N CYS A 665 -33.84 -20.46 16.27
CA CYS A 665 -34.77 -20.25 15.17
C CYS A 665 -36.19 -20.69 15.55
N PRO A 666 -37.22 -19.86 15.40
CA PRO A 666 -38.59 -20.22 15.75
C PRO A 666 -39.20 -21.31 14.86
N LYS A 667 -38.52 -21.70 13.76
CA LYS A 667 -39.00 -22.69 12.81
C LYS A 667 -38.29 -24.06 12.89
N CYS A 668 -37.00 -24.09 13.29
CA CYS A 668 -36.22 -25.33 13.28
C CYS A 668 -35.32 -25.50 14.52
N ASP A 669 -35.46 -24.68 15.53
CA ASP A 669 -34.68 -24.65 16.78
C ASP A 669 -33.16 -24.51 16.62
N HIS A 670 -32.66 -24.36 15.43
CA HIS A 670 -31.24 -24.11 15.15
C HIS A 670 -30.86 -22.71 15.65
N TYR A 671 -29.57 -22.49 16.01
CA TYR A 671 -29.11 -21.17 16.45
C TYR A 671 -29.20 -20.13 15.32
N LEU A 672 -29.51 -18.89 15.67
CA LEU A 672 -29.52 -17.76 14.74
C LEU A 672 -28.15 -17.07 14.70
N VAL A 673 -27.82 -16.49 13.55
CA VAL A 673 -26.58 -15.75 13.34
C VAL A 673 -26.82 -14.38 12.71
N GLU A 674 -25.96 -13.41 13.07
CA GLU A 674 -25.92 -12.08 12.48
C GLU A 674 -25.07 -12.14 11.17
N LYS A 675 -25.68 -11.88 10.04
CA LYS A 675 -25.04 -11.87 8.72
C LYS A 675 -25.00 -10.46 8.15
N LYS A 676 -23.88 -10.08 7.54
CA LYS A 676 -23.77 -8.80 6.81
C LYS A 676 -24.48 -8.87 5.48
N VAL A 677 -25.33 -7.90 5.16
CA VAL A 677 -26.11 -7.86 3.92
C VAL A 677 -25.43 -6.99 2.87
N ARG A 678 -25.62 -7.33 1.59
CA ARG A 678 -25.17 -6.52 0.45
C ARG A 678 -25.88 -5.15 0.48
N GLY A 679 -25.12 -4.05 0.49
CA GLY A 679 -25.66 -2.68 0.55
C GLY A 679 -25.56 -2.02 1.93
N GLY A 680 -24.98 -2.71 2.94
CA GLY A 680 -24.82 -2.21 4.31
C GLY A 680 -25.95 -2.65 5.23
N GLY A 681 -25.64 -2.77 6.54
CA GLY A 681 -26.56 -3.29 7.56
C GLY A 681 -26.30 -4.76 7.88
N LYS A 682 -27.00 -5.23 8.92
CA LYS A 682 -26.94 -6.58 9.45
C LYS A 682 -28.32 -7.19 9.43
N GLN A 683 -28.39 -8.50 9.28
CA GLN A 683 -29.64 -9.26 9.32
C GLN A 683 -29.43 -10.50 10.15
N VAL A 684 -30.38 -10.84 11.00
CA VAL A 684 -30.36 -12.07 11.77
C VAL A 684 -31.06 -13.15 10.95
N VAL A 685 -30.34 -14.24 10.69
CA VAL A 685 -30.81 -15.32 9.83
C VAL A 685 -30.58 -16.68 10.48
N CYS A 686 -31.40 -17.67 10.11
CA CYS A 686 -31.15 -19.06 10.40
C CYS A 686 -30.10 -19.62 9.40
N PRO A 687 -29.03 -20.28 9.85
CA PRO A 687 -28.07 -20.92 8.94
C PRO A 687 -28.69 -21.96 7.99
N ASN A 688 -29.79 -22.57 8.36
CA ASN A 688 -30.54 -23.53 7.53
C ASN A 688 -31.43 -22.84 6.48
N GLY A 689 -31.56 -21.51 6.52
CA GLY A 689 -32.39 -20.76 5.56
C GLY A 689 -33.88 -20.67 5.89
N ASP A 690 -34.30 -21.24 7.03
CA ASP A 690 -35.73 -21.35 7.39
C ASP A 690 -36.35 -20.07 7.93
N TYR A 691 -35.50 -19.08 8.36
CA TYR A 691 -35.95 -17.86 9.02
C TYR A 691 -34.96 -16.73 8.80
N GLU A 692 -35.49 -15.55 8.55
CA GLU A 692 -34.76 -14.27 8.51
C GLU A 692 -35.57 -13.13 9.12
N GLU A 693 -34.90 -12.23 9.82
CA GLU A 693 -35.47 -11.02 10.38
C GLU A 693 -35.27 -9.84 9.41
N ASP A 694 -36.03 -8.76 9.62
CA ASP A 694 -35.85 -7.52 8.87
C ASP A 694 -34.45 -6.92 9.05
N LYS A 695 -33.97 -6.22 8.02
CA LYS A 695 -32.64 -5.60 8.05
C LYS A 695 -32.54 -4.55 9.15
N ILE A 696 -31.58 -4.71 10.05
CA ILE A 696 -31.18 -3.68 11.02
C ILE A 696 -30.21 -2.72 10.28
N LYS A 697 -30.59 -1.44 10.20
CA LYS A 697 -29.79 -0.38 9.57
C LYS A 697 -28.50 -0.07 10.33
#